data_45df7fc76d2ac5df67a0f713209aaa06
#
_entry.id   45df7fc76d2ac5df67a0f713209aaa06
#
_cell.length_a   1.000
_cell.length_b   1.000
_cell.length_c   1.000
_cell.angle_alpha   90.00
_cell.angle_beta   90.00
_cell.angle_gamma   90.00
#
_symmetry.space_group_name_H-M   'P 1'
#
loop_
_entity.id
_entity.type
_entity.pdbx_description
1 polymer ?
#
loop_
_entity_poly.entity_id
_entity_poly.type
_entity_poly.pdbx_seq_one_letter_code
_entity_poly.pdbx_strand_id
1 'polypeptide(L)'
;MRIDVATDTYEPDVNGVAMTLGRLVRGLRARGHLVHVLRASERDGASIPGETAMPSLSLPMYHEVKIGLPSADRFRARWMKKRPDVVYVATESPMGASAVKAARALEIPVVMGFHTNFHQYMKDYHFSGLENAAVNYLRKLHNQAGMTVVPTEEMRHTLEGLGFERLSVMGRGVDAALFDPARRDASLRQSWGVWRDEVVFGVVGRLAREKNLVAVLGLYTRLQREFPDCGMKMVIVGDGPMMSSLRSEFPDAVFCGMRSGEDLARHYAGMDVLLFPSETETFGNVLLEGMASGLATISYRYAASADVVLDGINGLQAEKGDAEGFYSCMRRLLTDRELGGRLGAQARRTVRARAWDAIHDRFEELLASVAREENGTGYARPPRDAVLECRTVFLSDLHLGTKDCKADECRRFLKHVRAEKIVLVGDVVDAWALSRGSRWRRRHTRLIRTLLKKMEQENVEVLYLRGNHDDILEKFLPFHLGGLKMGKEYVHRAADGRRYLCVHGDGFDSISTNHRWLAVLGSLGYDVLLMVNRFYNKYRAWRGREYYSVSRAIKGRVKSAVNFIGKYEEQLQGLAVRRQCDGIIAGHVHHPADTMVGEVRYLNCGDWVETMSAVVEYADGRMETVLYKDFMKRLAYGSCGAGTQPESSSCGEAS
;
A
#
# COMPACT_ATOMS: atom_id res chain seq x y z
N MET A 1 -18.72 3.73 -8.57
CA MET A 1 -18.33 2.33 -8.27
C MET A 1 -19.36 1.66 -7.38
N ARG A 2 -19.44 0.34 -7.45
CA ARG A 2 -20.12 -0.49 -6.45
C ARG A 2 -19.09 -0.97 -5.44
N ILE A 3 -19.28 -0.61 -4.18
CA ILE A 3 -18.33 -0.86 -3.10
C ILE A 3 -19.05 -1.67 -2.02
N ASP A 4 -18.51 -2.84 -1.65
CA ASP A 4 -19.01 -3.59 -0.49
C ASP A 4 -18.01 -3.40 0.67
N VAL A 5 -18.52 -3.07 1.86
CA VAL A 5 -17.75 -2.86 3.09
C VAL A 5 -18.04 -4.01 4.05
N ALA A 6 -17.02 -4.79 4.43
CA ALA A 6 -17.12 -5.86 5.41
C ALA A 6 -16.50 -5.41 6.74
N THR A 7 -17.27 -5.47 7.85
CA THR A 7 -16.87 -4.98 9.16
C THR A 7 -17.61 -5.65 10.31
N ASP A 8 -16.93 -5.84 11.44
CA ASP A 8 -17.59 -6.32 12.67
C ASP A 8 -18.36 -5.22 13.39
N THR A 9 -17.96 -3.97 13.23
CA THR A 9 -18.55 -2.82 13.91
C THR A 9 -18.97 -1.74 12.91
N TYR A 10 -20.16 -1.21 13.10
CA TYR A 10 -20.74 -0.16 12.27
C TYR A 10 -21.83 0.56 13.06
N GLU A 11 -22.28 1.72 12.60
CA GLU A 11 -23.39 2.45 13.22
C GLU A 11 -24.62 1.52 13.44
N PRO A 12 -25.26 1.57 14.62
CA PRO A 12 -25.20 2.58 15.68
C PRO A 12 -24.15 2.35 16.78
N ASP A 13 -23.18 1.43 16.59
CA ASP A 13 -22.12 1.20 17.58
C ASP A 13 -21.32 2.50 17.84
N VAL A 14 -21.07 2.80 19.12
CA VAL A 14 -20.34 4.02 19.52
C VAL A 14 -18.88 3.69 19.80
N ASN A 15 -18.08 3.60 18.74
CA ASN A 15 -16.62 3.45 18.83
C ASN A 15 -15.93 4.13 17.66
N GLY A 16 -14.62 4.36 17.77
CA GLY A 16 -13.85 5.12 16.78
C GLY A 16 -13.85 4.51 15.37
N VAL A 17 -13.95 3.18 15.25
CA VAL A 17 -14.01 2.49 13.96
C VAL A 17 -15.37 2.65 13.32
N ALA A 18 -16.45 2.36 14.07
CA ALA A 18 -17.83 2.48 13.60
C ALA A 18 -18.16 3.90 13.12
N MET A 19 -17.77 4.91 13.91
CA MET A 19 -17.96 6.32 13.56
C MET A 19 -17.20 6.71 12.31
N THR A 20 -15.96 6.25 12.18
CA THR A 20 -15.13 6.52 10.98
C THR A 20 -15.74 5.88 9.74
N LEU A 21 -16.13 4.60 9.83
CA LEU A 21 -16.76 3.88 8.73
C LEU A 21 -18.08 4.51 8.32
N GLY A 22 -18.92 4.90 9.28
CA GLY A 22 -20.19 5.60 9.00
C GLY A 22 -19.96 6.88 8.19
N ARG A 23 -18.97 7.69 8.57
CA ARG A 23 -18.60 8.91 7.82
C ARG A 23 -18.06 8.59 6.43
N LEU A 24 -17.14 7.62 6.29
CA LEU A 24 -16.60 7.19 5.00
C LEU A 24 -17.70 6.68 4.06
N VAL A 25 -18.60 5.85 4.56
CA VAL A 25 -19.73 5.31 3.77
C VAL A 25 -20.67 6.42 3.33
N ARG A 26 -21.05 7.36 4.23
CA ARG A 26 -21.87 8.52 3.86
C ARG A 26 -21.18 9.39 2.82
N GLY A 27 -19.88 9.66 2.98
CA GLY A 27 -19.09 10.44 2.02
C GLY A 27 -19.05 9.80 0.63
N LEU A 28 -18.84 8.49 0.55
CA LEU A 28 -18.86 7.77 -0.72
C LEU A 28 -20.25 7.75 -1.36
N ARG A 29 -21.31 7.56 -0.56
CA ARG A 29 -22.71 7.61 -1.06
C ARG A 29 -23.07 8.99 -1.60
N ALA A 30 -22.66 10.06 -0.92
CA ALA A 30 -22.84 11.45 -1.37
C ALA A 30 -22.12 11.74 -2.69
N ARG A 31 -21.03 11.03 -2.99
CA ARG A 31 -20.27 11.09 -4.25
C ARG A 31 -20.82 10.17 -5.36
N GLY A 32 -22.02 9.59 -5.15
CA GLY A 32 -22.70 8.78 -6.15
C GLY A 32 -22.23 7.32 -6.23
N HIS A 33 -21.47 6.82 -5.25
CA HIS A 33 -21.11 5.41 -5.21
C HIS A 33 -22.22 4.55 -4.62
N LEU A 34 -22.38 3.32 -5.14
CA LEU A 34 -23.28 2.32 -4.59
C LEU A 34 -22.56 1.54 -3.48
N VAL A 35 -22.71 2.01 -2.24
CA VAL A 35 -22.05 1.39 -1.08
C VAL A 35 -23.00 0.49 -0.32
N HIS A 36 -22.58 -0.77 -0.11
CA HIS A 36 -23.29 -1.75 0.70
C HIS A 36 -22.43 -2.24 1.85
N VAL A 37 -22.99 -2.27 3.06
CA VAL A 37 -22.27 -2.68 4.29
C VAL A 37 -22.69 -4.08 4.71
N LEU A 38 -21.70 -4.97 4.90
CA LEU A 38 -21.88 -6.31 5.46
C LEU A 38 -21.31 -6.28 6.88
N ARG A 39 -22.18 -6.19 7.87
CA ARG A 39 -21.78 -6.02 9.27
C ARG A 39 -22.16 -7.19 10.15
N ALA A 40 -21.35 -7.47 11.16
CA ALA A 40 -21.66 -8.44 12.18
C ALA A 40 -22.94 -8.04 12.94
N SER A 41 -23.90 -8.96 13.08
CA SER A 41 -25.16 -8.72 13.78
C SER A 41 -25.72 -10.03 14.31
N GLU A 42 -26.27 -10.00 15.53
CA GLU A 42 -26.96 -11.15 16.11
C GLU A 42 -28.36 -11.39 15.52
N ARG A 43 -28.94 -10.37 14.88
CA ARG A 43 -30.26 -10.49 14.24
C ARG A 43 -30.09 -10.93 12.79
N ASP A 44 -30.28 -12.21 12.54
CA ASP A 44 -30.44 -12.73 11.18
C ASP A 44 -31.72 -12.11 10.59
N GLY A 45 -31.61 -11.33 9.54
CA GLY A 45 -32.70 -10.91 8.69
C GLY A 45 -33.25 -9.49 8.85
N ALA A 46 -32.75 -8.62 9.70
CA ALA A 46 -33.12 -7.20 9.65
C ALA A 46 -32.54 -6.54 8.40
N SER A 47 -33.34 -6.44 7.33
CA SER A 47 -32.94 -5.77 6.09
C SER A 47 -33.00 -4.26 6.27
N ILE A 48 -31.85 -3.66 6.61
CA ILE A 48 -31.68 -2.21 6.53
C ILE A 48 -31.26 -1.90 5.08
N PRO A 49 -31.91 -0.95 4.40
CA PRO A 49 -31.51 -0.57 3.05
C PRO A 49 -30.02 -0.22 2.96
N GLY A 50 -29.27 -0.92 2.10
CA GLY A 50 -27.84 -0.73 1.94
C GLY A 50 -26.96 -1.47 2.97
N GLU A 51 -27.55 -2.37 3.79
CA GLU A 51 -26.82 -3.20 4.75
C GLU A 51 -27.24 -4.67 4.65
N THR A 52 -26.37 -5.55 5.10
CA THR A 52 -26.67 -6.98 5.32
C THR A 52 -26.06 -7.42 6.64
N ALA A 53 -26.89 -8.02 7.48
CA ALA A 53 -26.45 -8.66 8.72
C ALA A 53 -25.69 -9.97 8.41
N MET A 54 -24.54 -10.13 9.06
CA MET A 54 -23.69 -11.32 8.96
C MET A 54 -23.64 -12.00 10.33
N PRO A 55 -23.57 -13.34 10.38
CA PRO A 55 -23.53 -14.07 11.63
C PRO A 55 -22.40 -13.62 12.54
N SER A 56 -22.69 -13.45 13.82
CA SER A 56 -21.73 -13.00 14.82
C SER A 56 -21.95 -13.65 16.17
N LEU A 57 -20.93 -13.54 17.04
CA LEU A 57 -21.00 -13.86 18.46
C LEU A 57 -20.59 -12.64 19.27
N SER A 58 -21.30 -12.36 20.37
CA SER A 58 -20.89 -11.35 21.34
C SER A 58 -19.84 -11.94 22.29
N LEU A 59 -18.85 -11.13 22.67
CA LEU A 59 -17.83 -11.57 23.62
C LEU A 59 -18.40 -11.64 25.05
N PRO A 60 -18.17 -12.72 25.81
CA PRO A 60 -18.77 -12.91 27.14
C PRO A 60 -18.43 -11.81 28.15
N MET A 61 -17.24 -11.20 28.04
CA MET A 61 -16.79 -10.11 28.94
C MET A 61 -17.09 -8.70 28.39
N TYR A 62 -17.43 -8.58 27.10
CA TYR A 62 -17.70 -7.32 26.39
C TYR A 62 -18.89 -7.52 25.45
N HIS A 63 -20.11 -7.57 26.01
CA HIS A 63 -21.34 -7.84 25.25
C HIS A 63 -21.59 -6.84 24.10
N GLU A 64 -20.99 -5.66 24.15
CA GLU A 64 -21.07 -4.65 23.10
C GLU A 64 -20.15 -4.97 21.90
N VAL A 65 -19.16 -5.85 22.08
CA VAL A 65 -18.20 -6.22 21.02
C VAL A 65 -18.67 -7.49 20.34
N LYS A 66 -19.03 -7.38 19.06
CA LYS A 66 -19.43 -8.49 18.21
C LYS A 66 -18.27 -8.93 17.34
N ILE A 67 -18.07 -10.23 17.23
CA ILE A 67 -17.10 -10.83 16.31
C ILE A 67 -17.86 -11.60 15.23
N GLY A 68 -17.66 -11.19 13.98
CA GLY A 68 -18.29 -11.85 12.83
C GLY A 68 -17.71 -13.25 12.60
N LEU A 69 -18.61 -14.20 12.38
CA LEU A 69 -18.28 -15.61 12.15
C LEU A 69 -17.78 -15.86 10.72
N PRO A 70 -17.03 -16.96 10.47
CA PRO A 70 -16.63 -17.35 9.13
C PRO A 70 -17.82 -17.47 8.19
N SER A 71 -17.84 -16.75 7.08
CA SER A 71 -18.99 -16.60 6.20
C SER A 71 -18.65 -16.57 4.70
N ALA A 72 -17.57 -17.24 4.28
CA ALA A 72 -17.07 -17.17 2.90
C ALA A 72 -18.12 -17.51 1.83
N ASP A 73 -19.01 -18.46 2.09
CA ASP A 73 -20.04 -18.86 1.13
C ASP A 73 -21.16 -17.83 1.02
N ARG A 74 -21.52 -17.13 2.13
CA ARG A 74 -22.48 -16.01 2.08
C ARG A 74 -21.93 -14.85 1.25
N PHE A 75 -20.65 -14.50 1.40
CA PHE A 75 -19.97 -13.51 0.57
C PHE A 75 -19.97 -13.93 -0.91
N ARG A 76 -19.58 -15.17 -1.22
CA ARG A 76 -19.58 -15.69 -2.59
C ARG A 76 -20.98 -15.63 -3.23
N ALA A 77 -22.00 -16.14 -2.54
CA ALA A 77 -23.36 -16.16 -3.04
C ALA A 77 -23.88 -14.75 -3.36
N ARG A 78 -23.56 -13.77 -2.51
CA ARG A 78 -23.88 -12.38 -2.75
C ARG A 78 -23.14 -11.81 -3.95
N TRP A 79 -21.81 -11.95 -3.97
CA TRP A 79 -20.96 -11.33 -5.00
C TRP A 79 -21.04 -12.00 -6.37
N MET A 80 -21.49 -13.24 -6.44
CA MET A 80 -21.89 -13.86 -7.70
C MET A 80 -23.15 -13.22 -8.30
N LYS A 81 -24.09 -12.76 -7.46
CA LYS A 81 -25.32 -12.07 -7.88
C LYS A 81 -25.13 -10.58 -8.12
N LYS A 82 -24.39 -9.92 -7.23
CA LYS A 82 -24.14 -8.47 -7.25
C LYS A 82 -22.66 -8.21 -7.00
N ARG A 83 -21.84 -8.38 -8.04
CA ARG A 83 -20.38 -8.20 -7.96
C ARG A 83 -20.02 -6.75 -7.65
N PRO A 84 -19.28 -6.45 -6.58
CA PRO A 84 -18.69 -5.13 -6.35
C PRO A 84 -17.47 -4.89 -7.24
N ASP A 85 -17.14 -3.63 -7.48
CA ASP A 85 -15.90 -3.22 -8.16
C ASP A 85 -14.70 -3.36 -7.22
N VAL A 86 -14.93 -3.14 -5.92
CA VAL A 86 -13.94 -3.28 -4.85
C VAL A 86 -14.60 -3.63 -3.53
N VAL A 87 -13.93 -4.43 -2.71
CA VAL A 87 -14.34 -4.74 -1.33
C VAL A 87 -13.40 -4.03 -0.36
N TYR A 88 -13.95 -3.29 0.59
CA TYR A 88 -13.21 -2.75 1.73
C TYR A 88 -13.45 -3.62 2.96
N VAL A 89 -12.39 -4.19 3.54
CA VAL A 89 -12.45 -5.03 4.75
C VAL A 89 -11.85 -4.22 5.90
N ALA A 90 -12.70 -3.82 6.84
CA ALA A 90 -12.32 -2.91 7.92
C ALA A 90 -11.87 -3.60 9.21
N THR A 91 -12.08 -4.92 9.33
CA THR A 91 -11.73 -5.68 10.54
C THR A 91 -11.08 -7.02 10.19
N GLU A 92 -10.09 -7.43 10.99
CA GLU A 92 -9.26 -8.62 10.80
C GLU A 92 -9.86 -9.90 11.41
N SER A 93 -11.14 -9.88 11.67
CA SER A 93 -11.91 -11.00 12.26
C SER A 93 -12.01 -12.23 11.34
N PRO A 94 -12.53 -13.35 11.83
CA PRO A 94 -12.85 -14.51 11.01
C PRO A 94 -13.80 -14.20 9.84
N MET A 95 -14.74 -13.25 10.04
CA MET A 95 -15.60 -12.74 8.96
C MET A 95 -14.78 -11.94 7.93
N GLY A 96 -13.93 -11.02 8.38
CA GLY A 96 -13.05 -10.24 7.50
C GLY A 96 -12.12 -11.15 6.69
N ALA A 97 -11.49 -12.14 7.31
CA ALA A 97 -10.69 -13.14 6.61
C ALA A 97 -11.51 -13.94 5.57
N SER A 98 -12.77 -14.25 5.89
CA SER A 98 -13.70 -14.89 4.95
C SER A 98 -14.05 -14.00 3.78
N ALA A 99 -14.20 -12.68 3.99
CA ALA A 99 -14.43 -11.70 2.94
C ALA A 99 -13.23 -11.64 1.98
N VAL A 100 -12.00 -11.53 2.51
CA VAL A 100 -10.77 -11.57 1.70
C VAL A 100 -10.68 -12.86 0.87
N LYS A 101 -10.91 -14.02 1.50
CA LYS A 101 -10.88 -15.32 0.81
C LYS A 101 -11.92 -15.42 -0.31
N ALA A 102 -13.15 -14.97 -0.06
CA ALA A 102 -14.23 -14.98 -1.03
C ALA A 102 -13.97 -14.02 -2.20
N ALA A 103 -13.51 -12.80 -1.92
CA ALA A 103 -13.18 -11.80 -2.92
C ALA A 103 -12.05 -12.30 -3.85
N ARG A 104 -10.97 -12.85 -3.28
CA ARG A 104 -9.87 -13.42 -4.06
C ARG A 104 -10.31 -14.59 -4.95
N ALA A 105 -11.20 -15.46 -4.44
CA ALA A 105 -11.73 -16.57 -5.22
C ALA A 105 -12.56 -16.11 -6.43
N LEU A 106 -13.18 -14.93 -6.32
CA LEU A 106 -13.97 -14.28 -7.36
C LEU A 106 -13.17 -13.23 -8.15
N GLU A 107 -11.87 -13.07 -7.88
CA GLU A 107 -11.03 -12.03 -8.50
C GLU A 107 -11.65 -10.63 -8.31
N ILE A 108 -12.15 -10.32 -7.12
CA ILE A 108 -12.66 -9.01 -6.75
C ILE A 108 -11.54 -8.27 -5.99
N PRO A 109 -11.25 -7.01 -6.35
CA PRO A 109 -10.28 -6.17 -5.67
C PRO A 109 -10.58 -6.00 -4.18
N VAL A 110 -9.54 -6.08 -3.33
CA VAL A 110 -9.67 -5.94 -1.88
C VAL A 110 -8.76 -4.85 -1.36
N VAL A 111 -9.32 -3.94 -0.58
CA VAL A 111 -8.58 -3.00 0.28
C VAL A 111 -8.87 -3.36 1.73
N MET A 112 -7.84 -3.48 2.56
CA MET A 112 -7.99 -3.69 4.00
C MET A 112 -7.69 -2.41 4.76
N GLY A 113 -8.43 -2.16 5.84
CA GLY A 113 -8.15 -1.11 6.81
C GLY A 113 -7.46 -1.67 8.04
N PHE A 114 -6.38 -1.06 8.47
CA PHE A 114 -5.72 -1.37 9.73
C PHE A 114 -6.20 -0.36 10.80
N HIS A 115 -7.27 -0.71 11.48
CA HIS A 115 -7.95 0.20 12.41
C HIS A 115 -7.68 -0.09 13.89
N THR A 116 -7.08 -1.24 14.20
CA THR A 116 -6.86 -1.70 15.57
C THR A 116 -5.38 -2.03 15.80
N ASN A 117 -4.80 -1.46 16.84
CA ASN A 117 -3.41 -1.74 17.22
C ASN A 117 -3.29 -3.07 18.01
N PHE A 118 -3.72 -4.16 17.35
CA PHE A 118 -3.94 -5.47 17.98
C PHE A 118 -2.66 -6.06 18.60
N HIS A 119 -1.51 -5.88 17.97
CA HIS A 119 -0.22 -6.38 18.47
C HIS A 119 0.20 -5.68 19.79
N GLN A 120 -0.14 -4.41 19.97
CA GLN A 120 0.17 -3.64 21.17
C GLN A 120 -0.80 -3.99 22.30
N TYR A 121 -2.09 -4.23 21.96
CA TYR A 121 -3.05 -4.79 22.91
C TYR A 121 -2.59 -6.15 23.47
N MET A 122 -2.01 -7.02 22.64
CA MET A 122 -1.50 -8.33 23.08
C MET A 122 -0.32 -8.19 24.05
N LYS A 123 0.54 -7.16 23.90
CA LYS A 123 1.61 -6.85 24.87
C LYS A 123 1.07 -6.38 26.21
N ASP A 124 0.13 -5.44 26.17
CA ASP A 124 -0.44 -4.82 27.35
C ASP A 124 -1.25 -5.80 28.23
N TYR A 125 -1.79 -6.86 27.62
CA TYR A 125 -2.54 -7.92 28.31
C TYR A 125 -1.71 -9.19 28.62
N HIS A 126 -0.36 -9.13 28.55
CA HIS A 126 0.56 -10.21 28.94
C HIS A 126 0.40 -11.55 28.19
N PHE A 127 -0.07 -11.54 26.95
CA PHE A 127 -0.10 -12.72 26.08
C PHE A 127 1.26 -12.94 25.35
N SER A 128 2.34 -12.89 26.09
CA SER A 128 3.73 -12.87 25.61
C SER A 128 4.24 -14.12 24.86
N GLY A 129 3.41 -15.04 24.46
CA GLY A 129 3.80 -16.19 23.59
C GLY A 129 3.06 -16.22 22.26
N LEU A 130 1.95 -15.49 22.14
CA LEU A 130 1.09 -15.50 20.94
C LEU A 130 1.28 -14.28 20.03
N GLU A 131 2.08 -13.29 20.45
CA GLU A 131 2.31 -12.05 19.70
C GLU A 131 2.83 -12.32 18.29
N ASN A 132 3.87 -13.13 18.15
CA ASN A 132 4.45 -13.48 16.86
C ASN A 132 3.46 -14.25 15.96
N ALA A 133 2.62 -15.09 16.53
CA ALA A 133 1.60 -15.82 15.79
C ALA A 133 0.49 -14.87 15.30
N ALA A 134 0.06 -13.91 16.13
CA ALA A 134 -0.92 -12.89 15.77
C ALA A 134 -0.38 -11.95 14.67
N VAL A 135 0.84 -11.45 14.81
CA VAL A 135 1.49 -10.62 13.77
C VAL A 135 1.63 -11.39 12.46
N ASN A 136 2.05 -12.66 12.50
CA ASN A 136 2.15 -13.50 11.32
C ASN A 136 0.79 -13.75 10.65
N TYR A 137 -0.27 -13.94 11.44
CA TYR A 137 -1.63 -14.08 10.92
C TYR A 137 -2.08 -12.79 10.22
N LEU A 138 -1.96 -11.64 10.90
CA LEU A 138 -2.33 -10.33 10.35
C LEU A 138 -1.54 -10.02 9.07
N ARG A 139 -0.22 -10.19 9.11
CA ARG A 139 0.62 -9.99 7.92
C ARG A 139 0.19 -10.85 6.74
N LYS A 140 -0.05 -12.16 6.97
CA LYS A 140 -0.53 -13.06 5.91
C LYS A 140 -1.90 -12.66 5.39
N LEU A 141 -2.78 -12.14 6.23
CA LEU A 141 -4.11 -11.70 5.83
C LEU A 141 -4.03 -10.41 5.01
N HIS A 142 -3.34 -9.39 5.50
CA HIS A 142 -3.20 -8.09 4.84
C HIS A 142 -2.43 -8.19 3.52
N ASN A 143 -1.35 -8.99 3.46
CA ASN A 143 -0.60 -9.20 2.22
C ASN A 143 -1.38 -9.99 1.14
N GLN A 144 -2.60 -10.46 1.44
CA GLN A 144 -3.51 -11.01 0.43
C GLN A 144 -4.38 -9.94 -0.25
N ALA A 145 -4.49 -8.75 0.33
CA ALA A 145 -5.23 -7.62 -0.26
C ALA A 145 -4.38 -6.86 -1.30
N GLY A 146 -5.02 -6.14 -2.18
CA GLY A 146 -4.36 -5.24 -3.13
C GLY A 146 -3.69 -4.06 -2.44
N MET A 147 -4.27 -3.61 -1.30
CA MET A 147 -3.73 -2.53 -0.48
C MET A 147 -4.19 -2.65 0.96
N THR A 148 -3.34 -2.20 1.89
CA THR A 148 -3.72 -1.96 3.29
C THR A 148 -3.63 -0.47 3.60
N VAL A 149 -4.73 0.08 4.09
CA VAL A 149 -4.82 1.48 4.51
C VAL A 149 -4.52 1.59 6.01
N VAL A 150 -3.54 2.40 6.36
CA VAL A 150 -3.09 2.64 7.73
C VAL A 150 -3.31 4.11 8.13
N PRO A 151 -3.54 4.40 9.43
CA PRO A 151 -3.95 5.75 9.83
C PRO A 151 -2.81 6.77 9.92
N THR A 152 -1.54 6.33 10.12
CA THR A 152 -0.39 7.22 10.36
C THR A 152 0.86 6.73 9.63
N GLU A 153 1.81 7.64 9.38
CA GLU A 153 3.12 7.29 8.82
C GLU A 153 3.93 6.41 9.78
N GLU A 154 3.86 6.69 11.08
CA GLU A 154 4.50 5.84 12.11
C GLU A 154 4.02 4.39 12.01
N MET A 155 2.70 4.18 11.90
CA MET A 155 2.11 2.85 11.74
C MET A 155 2.57 2.19 10.43
N ARG A 156 2.65 2.95 9.34
CA ARG A 156 3.16 2.44 8.05
C ARG A 156 4.58 1.91 8.20
N HIS A 157 5.50 2.69 8.77
CA HIS A 157 6.88 2.27 8.99
C HIS A 157 6.99 1.06 9.92
N THR A 158 6.19 1.03 10.99
CA THR A 158 6.14 -0.10 11.93
C THR A 158 5.72 -1.39 11.22
N LEU A 159 4.65 -1.33 10.43
CA LEU A 159 4.15 -2.50 9.71
C LEU A 159 5.06 -2.92 8.55
N GLU A 160 5.70 -1.98 7.86
CA GLU A 160 6.74 -2.29 6.86
C GLU A 160 7.89 -3.07 7.49
N GLY A 161 8.36 -2.63 8.67
CA GLY A 161 9.39 -3.35 9.44
C GLY A 161 8.98 -4.77 9.86
N LEU A 162 7.68 -5.03 9.99
CA LEU A 162 7.10 -6.34 10.28
C LEU A 162 6.79 -7.17 9.01
N GLY A 163 7.08 -6.64 7.81
CA GLY A 163 6.92 -7.32 6.52
C GLY A 163 5.50 -7.26 5.94
N PHE A 164 4.70 -6.26 6.33
CA PHE A 164 3.46 -5.93 5.61
C PHE A 164 3.80 -5.20 4.32
N GLU A 165 3.02 -5.44 3.28
CA GLU A 165 3.24 -4.93 1.93
C GLU A 165 2.07 -4.04 1.49
N ARG A 166 2.31 -3.20 0.46
CA ARG A 166 1.27 -2.36 -0.18
C ARG A 166 0.50 -1.50 0.81
N LEU A 167 1.24 -0.83 1.71
CA LEU A 167 0.69 0.07 2.70
C LEU A 167 0.47 1.47 2.11
N SER A 168 -0.66 2.08 2.44
CA SER A 168 -0.97 3.48 2.10
C SER A 168 -1.52 4.21 3.30
N VAL A 169 -1.06 5.43 3.53
CA VAL A 169 -1.54 6.24 4.66
C VAL A 169 -2.80 6.99 4.27
N MET A 170 -3.79 6.90 5.13
CA MET A 170 -4.99 7.70 5.14
C MET A 170 -5.31 8.09 6.58
N GLY A 171 -5.00 9.32 6.95
CA GLY A 171 -5.37 9.88 8.24
C GLY A 171 -6.89 9.97 8.43
N ARG A 172 -7.29 10.63 9.50
CA ARG A 172 -8.71 10.87 9.78
C ARG A 172 -9.04 12.35 9.66
N GLY A 173 -10.29 12.62 9.32
CA GLY A 173 -10.84 13.97 9.25
C GLY A 173 -11.46 14.41 10.56
N VAL A 174 -11.65 15.70 10.70
CA VAL A 174 -12.40 16.32 11.78
C VAL A 174 -13.54 17.18 11.22
N ASP A 175 -14.63 17.25 11.96
CA ASP A 175 -15.74 18.13 11.66
C ASP A 175 -15.49 19.50 12.30
N ALA A 176 -14.78 20.35 11.57
CA ALA A 176 -14.41 21.70 12.07
C ALA A 176 -15.60 22.67 12.13
N ALA A 177 -16.78 22.30 11.62
CA ALA A 177 -18.01 23.07 11.81
C ALA A 177 -18.70 22.69 13.13
N LEU A 178 -18.63 21.43 13.50
CA LEU A 178 -19.11 20.95 14.79
C LEU A 178 -18.18 21.37 15.93
N PHE A 179 -16.87 21.09 15.79
CA PHE A 179 -15.84 21.43 16.78
C PHE A 179 -15.29 22.83 16.49
N ASP A 180 -15.94 23.85 17.06
CA ASP A 180 -15.65 25.25 16.82
C ASP A 180 -15.45 26.01 18.13
N PRO A 181 -14.41 26.86 18.29
CA PRO A 181 -14.22 27.73 19.45
C PRO A 181 -15.42 28.62 19.73
N ALA A 182 -16.20 28.99 18.71
CA ALA A 182 -17.40 29.82 18.87
C ALA A 182 -18.49 29.14 19.73
N ARG A 183 -18.39 27.83 19.98
CA ARG A 183 -19.28 27.08 20.89
C ARG A 183 -18.93 27.23 22.37
N ARG A 184 -17.91 28.07 22.71
CA ARG A 184 -17.53 28.35 24.10
C ARG A 184 -18.69 28.93 24.87
N ASP A 185 -19.04 28.26 25.96
CA ASP A 185 -20.20 28.59 26.77
C ASP A 185 -19.77 28.96 28.20
N ALA A 186 -20.03 30.23 28.57
CA ALA A 186 -19.69 30.73 29.89
C ALA A 186 -20.51 30.06 31.02
N SER A 187 -21.77 29.70 30.75
CA SER A 187 -22.61 29.01 31.73
C SER A 187 -22.12 27.59 32.04
N LEU A 188 -21.61 26.88 31.00
CA LEU A 188 -20.99 25.60 31.17
C LEU A 188 -19.72 25.72 32.02
N ARG A 189 -18.86 26.68 31.78
CA ARG A 189 -17.65 26.93 32.59
C ARG A 189 -17.99 27.24 34.04
N GLN A 190 -19.02 28.06 34.28
CA GLN A 190 -19.51 28.34 35.64
C GLN A 190 -20.00 27.09 36.36
N SER A 191 -20.65 26.16 35.66
CA SER A 191 -21.07 24.89 36.23
C SER A 191 -19.90 23.97 36.66
N TRP A 192 -18.72 24.20 36.09
CA TRP A 192 -17.46 23.57 36.51
C TRP A 192 -16.77 24.29 37.70
N GLY A 193 -17.32 25.40 38.16
CA GLY A 193 -16.73 26.24 39.17
C GLY A 193 -15.56 27.08 38.65
N VAL A 194 -15.56 27.41 37.35
CA VAL A 194 -14.49 28.16 36.67
C VAL A 194 -14.86 29.64 36.58
N TRP A 195 -13.99 30.49 37.07
CA TRP A 195 -14.10 31.93 37.00
C TRP A 195 -13.25 32.54 35.87
N ARG A 196 -13.38 33.84 35.58
CA ARG A 196 -12.91 34.48 34.33
C ARG A 196 -11.46 34.17 33.93
N ASP A 197 -10.58 34.00 34.89
CA ASP A 197 -9.12 33.95 34.61
C ASP A 197 -8.49 32.58 34.91
N GLU A 198 -9.30 31.53 35.12
CA GLU A 198 -8.79 30.17 35.36
C GLU A 198 -8.52 29.40 34.06
N VAL A 199 -7.39 28.68 34.05
CA VAL A 199 -7.05 27.74 32.96
C VAL A 199 -7.76 26.41 33.14
N VAL A 200 -8.53 26.01 32.15
CA VAL A 200 -9.19 24.69 32.14
C VAL A 200 -8.37 23.70 31.37
N PHE A 201 -7.72 22.78 32.10
CA PHE A 201 -7.14 21.59 31.53
C PHE A 201 -8.22 20.55 31.32
N GLY A 202 -8.26 19.92 30.17
CA GLY A 202 -9.26 18.93 29.85
C GLY A 202 -8.68 17.60 29.36
N VAL A 203 -9.35 16.53 29.73
CA VAL A 203 -9.14 15.19 29.15
C VAL A 203 -10.45 14.70 28.58
N VAL A 204 -10.42 14.18 27.35
CA VAL A 204 -11.60 13.64 26.68
C VAL A 204 -11.30 12.22 26.21
N GLY A 205 -12.25 11.29 26.44
CA GLY A 205 -12.15 9.92 25.94
C GLY A 205 -12.61 8.87 26.92
N ARG A 206 -12.40 7.61 26.54
CA ARG A 206 -12.70 6.46 27.40
C ARG A 206 -11.81 6.48 28.65
N LEU A 207 -12.42 6.33 29.84
CA LEU A 207 -11.67 6.29 31.09
C LEU A 207 -11.16 4.86 31.36
N ALA A 208 -10.04 4.54 30.73
CA ALA A 208 -9.43 3.22 30.75
C ALA A 208 -7.90 3.32 30.96
N ARG A 209 -7.29 2.22 31.37
CA ARG A 209 -5.90 2.15 31.80
C ARG A 209 -4.91 2.63 30.72
N GLU A 210 -5.18 2.28 29.48
CA GLU A 210 -4.37 2.62 28.30
C GLU A 210 -4.33 4.13 27.99
N LYS A 211 -5.20 4.94 28.63
CA LYS A 211 -5.24 6.38 28.47
C LYS A 211 -4.35 7.17 29.44
N ASN A 212 -3.62 6.46 30.28
CA ASN A 212 -2.62 7.02 31.21
C ASN A 212 -3.15 8.16 32.12
N LEU A 213 -4.45 8.06 32.52
CA LEU A 213 -5.15 9.15 33.23
C LEU A 213 -4.60 9.39 34.63
N VAL A 214 -4.25 8.33 35.38
CA VAL A 214 -3.71 8.44 36.73
C VAL A 214 -2.42 9.26 36.73
N ALA A 215 -1.53 9.00 35.79
CA ALA A 215 -0.28 9.73 35.68
C ALA A 215 -0.52 11.22 35.42
N VAL A 216 -1.35 11.59 34.45
CA VAL A 216 -1.59 13.01 34.11
C VAL A 216 -2.34 13.75 35.21
N LEU A 217 -3.27 13.10 35.92
CA LEU A 217 -3.95 13.69 37.05
C LEU A 217 -3.01 13.88 38.25
N GLY A 218 -2.06 12.97 38.46
CA GLY A 218 -0.97 13.14 39.41
C GLY A 218 -0.08 14.35 39.09
N LEU A 219 0.25 14.56 37.81
CA LEU A 219 0.98 15.75 37.35
C LEU A 219 0.17 17.04 37.58
N TYR A 220 -1.15 17.00 37.34
CA TYR A 220 -2.04 18.12 37.63
C TYR A 220 -2.07 18.46 39.13
N THR A 221 -2.17 17.48 40.01
CA THR A 221 -2.11 17.68 41.45
C THR A 221 -0.76 18.30 41.89
N ARG A 222 0.34 17.86 41.29
CA ARG A 222 1.66 18.48 41.50
C ARG A 222 1.66 19.92 41.06
N LEU A 223 1.07 20.24 39.90
CA LEU A 223 0.97 21.59 39.37
C LEU A 223 0.16 22.53 40.30
N GLN A 224 -0.95 22.05 40.86
CA GLN A 224 -1.74 22.80 41.87
C GLN A 224 -0.93 23.14 43.13
N ARG A 225 -0.09 22.21 43.58
CA ARG A 225 0.77 22.45 44.78
C ARG A 225 1.90 23.43 44.50
N GLU A 226 2.46 23.40 43.28
CA GLU A 226 3.55 24.31 42.89
C GLU A 226 3.03 25.73 42.57
N PHE A 227 1.79 25.86 42.09
CA PHE A 227 1.16 27.16 41.73
C PHE A 227 -0.20 27.35 42.39
N PRO A 228 -0.25 27.46 43.73
CA PRO A 228 -1.52 27.53 44.49
C PRO A 228 -2.34 28.78 44.16
N ASP A 229 -1.69 29.87 43.79
CA ASP A 229 -2.33 31.16 43.49
C ASP A 229 -2.78 31.25 42.00
N CYS A 230 -2.43 30.29 41.17
CA CYS A 230 -2.87 30.24 39.77
C CYS A 230 -4.21 29.51 39.68
N GLY A 231 -5.26 30.22 39.31
CA GLY A 231 -6.57 29.61 39.05
C GLY A 231 -6.50 28.55 37.94
N MET A 232 -6.79 27.29 38.26
CA MET A 232 -6.82 26.20 37.30
C MET A 232 -7.90 25.17 37.65
N LYS A 233 -8.45 24.52 36.65
CA LYS A 233 -9.45 23.48 36.80
C LYS A 233 -9.17 22.27 35.89
N MET A 234 -9.43 21.05 36.38
CA MET A 234 -9.37 19.85 35.59
C MET A 234 -10.78 19.38 35.24
N VAL A 235 -11.04 19.17 33.94
CA VAL A 235 -12.33 18.70 33.42
C VAL A 235 -12.11 17.40 32.66
N ILE A 236 -12.88 16.37 33.01
CA ILE A 236 -12.79 15.04 32.42
C ILE A 236 -14.11 14.70 31.76
N VAL A 237 -14.09 14.50 30.44
CA VAL A 237 -15.24 14.17 29.62
C VAL A 237 -15.11 12.74 29.09
N GLY A 238 -16.02 11.88 29.47
CA GLY A 238 -16.05 10.50 29.05
C GLY A 238 -16.50 9.57 30.17
N ASP A 239 -16.51 8.28 29.86
CA ASP A 239 -16.87 7.22 30.80
C ASP A 239 -15.97 6.00 30.59
N GLY A 240 -15.95 5.07 31.55
CA GLY A 240 -15.19 3.85 31.44
C GLY A 240 -14.92 3.17 32.77
N PRO A 241 -14.23 2.00 32.74
CA PRO A 241 -14.02 1.17 33.93
C PRO A 241 -13.27 1.86 35.08
N MET A 242 -12.53 2.93 34.78
CA MET A 242 -11.78 3.69 35.80
C MET A 242 -12.55 4.86 36.43
N MET A 243 -13.80 5.15 36.00
CA MET A 243 -14.57 6.30 36.47
C MET A 243 -14.63 6.36 38.03
N SER A 244 -14.98 5.26 38.67
CA SER A 244 -15.17 5.23 40.11
C SER A 244 -13.85 5.43 40.87
N SER A 245 -12.77 4.80 40.46
CA SER A 245 -11.45 4.95 41.05
C SER A 245 -10.90 6.36 40.90
N LEU A 246 -11.00 6.94 39.67
CA LEU A 246 -10.53 8.30 39.41
C LEU A 246 -11.29 9.35 40.21
N ARG A 247 -12.62 9.22 40.36
CA ARG A 247 -13.40 10.13 41.21
C ARG A 247 -13.01 10.07 42.69
N SER A 248 -12.69 8.88 43.16
CA SER A 248 -12.23 8.70 44.56
C SER A 248 -10.83 9.27 44.78
N GLU A 249 -9.94 9.12 43.81
CA GLU A 249 -8.54 9.53 43.93
C GLU A 249 -8.34 11.04 43.63
N PHE A 250 -9.16 11.61 42.73
CA PHE A 250 -9.07 13.01 42.29
C PHE A 250 -10.41 13.76 42.45
N PRO A 251 -10.89 13.98 43.68
CA PRO A 251 -12.23 14.54 43.94
C PRO A 251 -12.40 16.00 43.47
N ASP A 252 -11.30 16.74 43.31
CA ASP A 252 -11.31 18.15 42.83
C ASP A 252 -11.48 18.28 41.33
N ALA A 253 -11.36 17.19 40.57
CA ALA A 253 -11.60 17.19 39.14
C ALA A 253 -13.10 17.12 38.81
N VAL A 254 -13.51 17.80 37.74
CA VAL A 254 -14.90 17.80 37.26
C VAL A 254 -15.11 16.64 36.28
N PHE A 255 -15.93 15.67 36.65
CA PHE A 255 -16.28 14.52 35.81
C PHE A 255 -17.63 14.75 35.14
N CYS A 256 -17.61 15.00 33.83
CA CYS A 256 -18.80 15.32 33.05
C CYS A 256 -19.57 14.09 32.52
N GLY A 257 -18.98 12.88 32.60
CA GLY A 257 -19.55 11.68 31.99
C GLY A 257 -19.45 11.67 30.47
N MET A 258 -20.12 10.68 29.83
CA MET A 258 -20.16 10.55 28.38
C MET A 258 -20.90 11.71 27.74
N ARG A 259 -20.29 12.34 26.73
CA ARG A 259 -20.90 13.42 25.93
C ARG A 259 -20.77 13.08 24.44
N SER A 260 -21.67 13.64 23.63
CA SER A 260 -21.68 13.40 22.18
C SER A 260 -22.21 14.62 21.41
N GLY A 261 -21.95 14.68 20.10
CA GLY A 261 -22.49 15.70 19.22
C GLY A 261 -22.17 17.11 19.67
N GLU A 262 -23.17 18.00 19.65
CA GLU A 262 -22.99 19.41 20.03
C GLU A 262 -22.61 19.61 21.49
N ASP A 263 -23.12 18.77 22.40
CA ASP A 263 -22.78 18.86 23.81
C ASP A 263 -21.29 18.54 24.04
N LEU A 264 -20.72 17.53 23.35
CA LEU A 264 -19.29 17.26 23.36
C LEU A 264 -18.49 18.44 22.81
N ALA A 265 -18.95 19.05 21.71
CA ALA A 265 -18.27 20.19 21.10
C ALA A 265 -18.26 21.43 22.03
N ARG A 266 -19.34 21.67 22.79
CA ARG A 266 -19.40 22.69 23.83
C ARG A 266 -18.40 22.44 24.96
N HIS A 267 -18.24 21.18 25.36
CA HIS A 267 -17.27 20.80 26.40
C HIS A 267 -15.83 21.04 25.91
N TYR A 268 -15.48 20.65 24.67
CA TYR A 268 -14.18 21.01 24.10
C TYR A 268 -13.97 22.53 24.08
N ALA A 269 -14.89 23.30 23.51
CA ALA A 269 -14.76 24.75 23.43
C ALA A 269 -14.69 25.44 24.80
N GLY A 270 -15.21 24.79 25.85
CA GLY A 270 -15.14 25.27 27.22
C GLY A 270 -13.76 25.10 27.88
N MET A 271 -12.90 24.23 27.37
CA MET A 271 -11.52 24.02 27.84
C MET A 271 -10.57 25.09 27.26
N ASP A 272 -9.35 25.15 27.79
CA ASP A 272 -8.25 25.99 27.30
C ASP A 272 -7.09 25.12 26.78
N VAL A 273 -6.81 24.00 27.47
CA VAL A 273 -5.73 23.06 27.16
C VAL A 273 -6.29 21.65 27.12
N LEU A 274 -6.04 20.94 26.01
CA LEU A 274 -6.31 19.50 25.93
C LEU A 274 -5.06 18.73 26.32
N LEU A 275 -5.20 17.85 27.32
CA LEU A 275 -4.19 16.86 27.70
C LEU A 275 -4.46 15.55 26.98
N PHE A 276 -3.49 15.08 26.20
CA PHE A 276 -3.56 13.84 25.44
C PHE A 276 -2.40 12.91 25.83
N PRO A 277 -2.46 12.27 27.02
CA PRO A 277 -1.36 11.50 27.58
C PRO A 277 -1.33 10.03 27.11
N SER A 278 -2.11 9.67 26.10
CA SER A 278 -2.19 8.30 25.59
C SER A 278 -0.86 7.80 25.03
N GLU A 279 -0.45 6.61 25.45
CA GLU A 279 0.74 5.91 24.95
C GLU A 279 0.42 4.78 23.97
N THR A 280 -0.87 4.48 23.80
CA THR A 280 -1.38 3.40 22.94
C THR A 280 -2.59 3.89 22.16
N GLU A 281 -2.38 4.41 20.98
CA GLU A 281 -3.43 4.89 20.08
C GLU A 281 -3.24 4.30 18.68
N THR A 282 -4.34 4.04 18.01
CA THR A 282 -4.29 3.77 16.57
C THR A 282 -4.22 5.08 15.78
N PHE A 283 -4.96 6.10 16.24
CA PHE A 283 -4.93 7.44 15.68
C PHE A 283 -5.11 8.52 16.76
N GLY A 284 -6.27 8.58 17.43
CA GLY A 284 -6.59 9.58 18.43
C GLY A 284 -7.43 10.75 17.88
N ASN A 285 -8.69 10.51 17.51
CA ASN A 285 -9.61 11.55 17.01
C ASN A 285 -9.76 12.72 17.95
N VAL A 286 -9.72 12.46 19.27
CA VAL A 286 -9.77 13.45 20.36
C VAL A 286 -8.79 14.60 20.14
N LEU A 287 -7.58 14.30 19.64
CA LEU A 287 -6.57 15.31 19.35
C LEU A 287 -7.06 16.27 18.26
N LEU A 288 -7.61 15.76 17.15
CA LEU A 288 -8.12 16.60 16.07
C LEU A 288 -9.33 17.42 16.50
N GLU A 289 -10.21 16.87 17.32
CA GLU A 289 -11.40 17.53 17.86
C GLU A 289 -11.01 18.69 18.77
N GLY A 290 -10.02 18.49 19.66
CA GLY A 290 -9.47 19.56 20.50
C GLY A 290 -8.78 20.65 19.69
N MET A 291 -7.95 20.28 18.73
CA MET A 291 -7.30 21.22 17.82
C MET A 291 -8.33 22.02 16.99
N ALA A 292 -9.40 21.39 16.51
CA ALA A 292 -10.48 22.04 15.78
C ALA A 292 -11.24 23.03 16.67
N SER A 293 -11.43 22.69 17.94
CA SER A 293 -12.02 23.56 18.96
C SER A 293 -11.08 24.70 19.41
N GLY A 294 -9.89 24.82 18.83
CA GLY A 294 -8.93 25.89 19.13
C GLY A 294 -8.19 25.74 20.45
N LEU A 295 -8.09 24.52 20.99
CA LEU A 295 -7.36 24.24 22.23
C LEU A 295 -5.85 24.18 21.98
N ALA A 296 -5.07 24.69 22.94
CA ALA A 296 -3.68 24.29 23.04
C ALA A 296 -3.62 22.79 23.44
N THR A 297 -2.86 22.00 22.69
CA THR A 297 -2.77 20.56 22.97
C THR A 297 -1.42 20.21 23.57
N ILE A 298 -1.42 19.35 24.58
CA ILE A 298 -0.21 18.71 25.12
C ILE A 298 -0.34 17.21 24.86
N SER A 299 0.65 16.60 24.24
CA SER A 299 0.63 15.19 23.89
C SER A 299 2.01 14.56 23.94
N TYR A 300 2.06 13.24 24.06
CA TYR A 300 3.27 12.52 23.73
C TYR A 300 3.45 12.47 22.20
N ARG A 301 4.71 12.46 21.73
CA ARG A 301 5.06 12.29 20.31
C ARG A 301 4.82 10.83 19.89
N TYR A 302 3.56 10.53 19.56
CA TYR A 302 3.11 9.18 19.21
C TYR A 302 1.80 9.21 18.41
N ALA A 303 1.60 8.25 17.50
CA ALA A 303 0.39 8.11 16.65
C ALA A 303 0.05 9.41 15.89
N ALA A 304 -1.22 9.86 15.89
CA ALA A 304 -1.60 11.09 15.19
C ALA A 304 -0.85 12.32 15.69
N SER A 305 -0.44 12.35 16.95
CA SER A 305 0.31 13.47 17.49
C SER A 305 1.66 13.64 16.79
N ALA A 306 2.36 12.55 16.46
CA ALA A 306 3.61 12.63 15.71
C ALA A 306 3.44 13.20 14.30
N ASP A 307 2.26 12.97 13.67
CA ASP A 307 1.97 13.41 12.30
C ASP A 307 1.32 14.81 12.23
N VAL A 308 0.66 15.27 13.30
CA VAL A 308 -0.22 16.45 13.26
C VAL A 308 0.28 17.57 14.13
N VAL A 309 0.89 17.26 15.28
CA VAL A 309 1.39 18.29 16.20
C VAL A 309 2.83 18.68 15.84
N LEU A 310 3.04 19.95 15.65
CA LEU A 310 4.35 20.58 15.48
C LEU A 310 4.68 21.31 16.78
N ASP A 311 5.65 20.77 17.53
CA ASP A 311 6.01 21.29 18.85
C ASP A 311 6.34 22.77 18.83
N GLY A 312 5.76 23.54 19.78
CA GLY A 312 5.91 24.99 19.88
C GLY A 312 5.18 25.81 18.81
N ILE A 313 4.55 25.17 17.81
CA ILE A 313 3.85 25.85 16.69
C ILE A 313 2.33 25.70 16.83
N ASN A 314 1.81 24.48 16.90
CA ASN A 314 0.38 24.19 16.98
C ASN A 314 -0.01 23.27 18.16
N GLY A 315 0.93 23.04 19.08
CA GLY A 315 0.79 22.28 20.30
C GLY A 315 2.14 22.13 20.99
N LEU A 316 2.16 21.44 22.12
CA LEU A 316 3.38 21.05 22.82
C LEU A 316 3.48 19.53 22.89
N GLN A 317 4.69 19.02 22.73
CA GLN A 317 4.96 17.59 22.76
C GLN A 317 6.04 17.25 23.79
N ALA A 318 5.83 16.14 24.48
CA ALA A 318 6.87 15.43 25.23
C ALA A 318 7.21 14.12 24.52
N GLU A 319 8.39 13.58 24.75
CA GLU A 319 8.73 12.24 24.26
C GLU A 319 7.85 11.18 24.97
N LYS A 320 7.57 10.09 24.27
CA LYS A 320 6.70 9.03 24.81
C LYS A 320 7.25 8.48 26.15
N GLY A 321 6.44 8.57 27.20
CA GLY A 321 6.79 8.16 28.55
C GLY A 321 7.58 9.20 29.36
N ASP A 322 7.89 10.37 28.80
CA ASP A 322 8.56 11.47 29.52
C ASP A 322 7.51 12.30 30.30
N ALA A 323 7.23 11.87 31.52
CA ALA A 323 6.29 12.56 32.41
C ALA A 323 6.77 13.95 32.82
N GLU A 324 8.08 14.17 32.99
CA GLU A 324 8.64 15.48 33.37
C GLU A 324 8.56 16.48 32.20
N GLY A 325 8.82 16.01 30.97
CA GLY A 325 8.60 16.80 29.77
C GLY A 325 7.12 17.20 29.62
N PHE A 326 6.21 16.26 29.85
CA PHE A 326 4.76 16.53 29.83
C PHE A 326 4.35 17.56 30.91
N TYR A 327 4.88 17.40 32.13
CA TYR A 327 4.70 18.37 33.22
C TYR A 327 5.22 19.76 32.84
N SER A 328 6.40 19.85 32.27
CA SER A 328 6.98 21.11 31.80
C SER A 328 6.07 21.81 30.78
N CYS A 329 5.46 21.07 29.87
CA CYS A 329 4.46 21.59 28.94
C CYS A 329 3.23 22.15 29.66
N MET A 330 2.69 21.43 30.67
CA MET A 330 1.56 21.89 31.47
C MET A 330 1.90 23.20 32.20
N ARG A 331 3.05 23.26 32.88
CA ARG A 331 3.55 24.44 33.58
C ARG A 331 3.67 25.63 32.63
N ARG A 332 4.23 25.43 31.46
CA ARG A 332 4.42 26.48 30.46
C ARG A 332 3.08 27.08 29.99
N LEU A 333 2.05 26.28 29.76
CA LEU A 333 0.72 26.76 29.35
C LEU A 333 -0.08 27.38 30.51
N LEU A 334 0.22 27.03 31.77
CA LEU A 334 -0.37 27.67 32.93
C LEU A 334 0.18 29.12 33.11
N THR A 335 1.51 29.27 32.93
CA THR A 335 2.21 30.53 33.20
C THR A 335 2.24 31.50 32.01
N ASP A 336 2.09 31.00 30.78
CA ASP A 336 2.04 31.78 29.53
C ASP A 336 0.71 31.55 28.78
N ARG A 337 -0.28 32.35 29.08
CA ARG A 337 -1.63 32.27 28.48
C ARG A 337 -1.66 32.70 27.02
N GLU A 338 -0.80 33.64 26.63
CA GLU A 338 -0.70 34.09 25.24
C GLU A 338 -0.18 32.97 24.36
N LEU A 339 0.78 32.18 24.86
CA LEU A 339 1.26 30.98 24.16
C LEU A 339 0.10 30.03 23.91
N GLY A 340 -0.73 29.72 24.92
CA GLY A 340 -1.90 28.86 24.77
C GLY A 340 -2.84 29.32 23.65
N GLY A 341 -3.17 30.63 23.63
CA GLY A 341 -3.99 31.21 22.57
C GLY A 341 -3.37 31.09 21.16
N ARG A 342 -2.08 31.37 21.04
CA ARG A 342 -1.36 31.25 19.74
C ARG A 342 -1.33 29.82 19.25
N LEU A 343 -0.99 28.86 20.12
CA LEU A 343 -0.95 27.44 19.77
C LEU A 343 -2.33 26.92 19.35
N GLY A 344 -3.39 27.26 20.10
CA GLY A 344 -4.76 26.88 19.78
C GLY A 344 -5.25 27.43 18.44
N ALA A 345 -4.97 28.70 18.15
CA ALA A 345 -5.30 29.30 16.86
C ALA A 345 -4.58 28.60 15.70
N GLN A 346 -3.31 28.27 15.87
CA GLN A 346 -2.54 27.55 14.85
C GLN A 346 -2.97 26.09 14.72
N ALA A 347 -3.30 25.42 15.84
CA ALA A 347 -3.88 24.08 15.85
C ALA A 347 -5.13 24.00 14.96
N ARG A 348 -6.07 24.95 15.16
CA ARG A 348 -7.28 25.04 14.34
C ARG A 348 -6.98 25.25 12.86
N ARG A 349 -6.01 26.10 12.50
CA ARG A 349 -5.60 26.32 11.09
C ARG A 349 -5.09 25.01 10.48
N THR A 350 -4.25 24.30 11.22
CA THR A 350 -3.66 23.02 10.78
C THR A 350 -4.73 21.97 10.46
N VAL A 351 -5.74 21.82 11.33
CA VAL A 351 -6.74 20.75 11.14
C VAL A 351 -7.89 21.11 10.20
N ARG A 352 -8.10 22.40 9.92
CA ARG A 352 -9.06 22.81 8.86
C ARG A 352 -8.72 22.23 7.48
N ALA A 353 -7.44 22.07 7.17
CA ALA A 353 -6.99 21.41 5.95
C ALA A 353 -7.24 19.89 5.95
N ARG A 354 -7.61 19.29 7.09
CA ARG A 354 -7.95 17.86 7.25
C ARG A 354 -9.46 17.65 7.37
N ALA A 355 -10.24 18.43 6.61
CA ALA A 355 -11.69 18.25 6.52
C ALA A 355 -12.05 16.85 5.99
N TRP A 356 -13.20 16.33 6.40
CA TRP A 356 -13.69 15.03 5.95
C TRP A 356 -13.76 14.89 4.42
N ASP A 357 -14.00 15.98 3.69
CA ASP A 357 -14.05 15.94 2.22
C ASP A 357 -12.71 15.49 1.62
N ALA A 358 -11.59 16.02 2.10
CA ALA A 358 -10.26 15.58 1.66
C ALA A 358 -9.97 14.10 2.00
N ILE A 359 -10.49 13.62 3.14
CA ILE A 359 -10.38 12.20 3.52
C ILE A 359 -11.25 11.32 2.62
N HIS A 360 -12.47 11.79 2.28
CA HIS A 360 -13.35 11.07 1.35
C HIS A 360 -12.72 10.99 -0.05
N ASP A 361 -12.15 12.08 -0.57
CA ASP A 361 -11.45 12.11 -1.85
C ASP A 361 -10.27 11.13 -1.86
N ARG A 362 -9.46 11.16 -0.79
CA ARG A 362 -8.34 10.23 -0.65
C ARG A 362 -8.79 8.77 -0.56
N PHE A 363 -9.85 8.48 0.20
CA PHE A 363 -10.38 7.14 0.31
C PHE A 363 -10.97 6.62 -1.02
N GLU A 364 -11.71 7.47 -1.72
CA GLU A 364 -12.20 7.17 -3.06
C GLU A 364 -11.06 6.87 -4.04
N GLU A 365 -10.01 7.69 -4.03
CA GLU A 365 -8.81 7.49 -4.84
C GLU A 365 -8.14 6.14 -4.55
N LEU A 366 -7.94 5.80 -3.27
CA LEU A 366 -7.34 4.53 -2.85
C LEU A 366 -8.17 3.33 -3.29
N LEU A 367 -9.49 3.37 -3.09
CA LEU A 367 -10.40 2.31 -3.55
C LEU A 367 -10.38 2.18 -5.08
N ALA A 368 -10.40 3.32 -5.77
CA ALA A 368 -10.38 3.36 -7.23
C ALA A 368 -9.04 2.88 -7.80
N SER A 369 -7.92 3.14 -7.14
CA SER A 369 -6.60 2.66 -7.58
C SER A 369 -6.56 1.14 -7.56
N VAL A 370 -6.97 0.51 -6.45
CA VAL A 370 -6.98 -0.95 -6.30
C VAL A 370 -8.04 -1.60 -7.21
N ALA A 371 -9.22 -0.98 -7.33
CA ALA A 371 -10.24 -1.43 -8.28
C ALA A 371 -9.71 -1.41 -9.73
N ARG A 372 -8.87 -0.43 -10.07
CA ARG A 372 -8.19 -0.34 -11.36
C ARG A 372 -7.04 -1.34 -11.48
N GLU A 373 -6.24 -1.51 -10.41
CA GLU A 373 -5.09 -2.41 -10.38
C GLU A 373 -5.45 -3.89 -10.47
N GLU A 374 -6.43 -4.36 -9.77
CA GLU A 374 -6.84 -5.77 -9.79
C GLU A 374 -7.86 -6.10 -10.89
N ASN A 375 -8.70 -5.14 -11.31
CA ASN A 375 -9.52 -5.28 -12.51
C ASN A 375 -8.70 -5.10 -13.80
N GLY A 376 -7.45 -4.81 -13.66
CA GLY A 376 -6.44 -4.73 -14.69
C GLY A 376 -5.30 -3.85 -14.29
N THR A 377 -4.20 -4.39 -13.71
CA THR A 377 -2.90 -3.70 -13.53
C THR A 377 -3.02 -2.18 -13.42
N GLY A 378 -2.45 -1.51 -12.43
CA GLY A 378 -2.55 -0.09 -12.05
C GLY A 378 -2.41 0.98 -13.13
N TYR A 379 -3.06 0.81 -14.23
CA TYR A 379 -3.12 1.67 -15.39
C TYR A 379 -4.58 1.98 -15.67
N ALA A 380 -4.89 3.25 -15.86
CA ALA A 380 -6.19 3.67 -16.36
C ALA A 380 -6.58 2.73 -17.51
N ARG A 381 -7.79 2.21 -17.47
CA ARG A 381 -8.26 1.32 -18.54
C ARG A 381 -8.26 2.14 -19.82
N PRO A 382 -7.41 1.82 -20.81
CA PRO A 382 -7.43 2.55 -22.06
C PRO A 382 -8.84 2.45 -22.66
N PRO A 383 -9.31 3.44 -23.40
CA PRO A 383 -10.53 3.34 -24.19
C PRO A 383 -10.55 2.00 -24.92
N ARG A 384 -11.73 1.37 -25.08
CA ARG A 384 -11.84 0.05 -25.76
C ARG A 384 -11.16 0.05 -27.14
N ASP A 385 -11.08 1.21 -27.76
CA ASP A 385 -10.57 1.42 -29.11
C ASP A 385 -9.12 1.95 -29.14
N ALA A 386 -8.48 2.17 -27.96
CA ALA A 386 -7.08 2.59 -27.92
C ALA A 386 -6.18 1.40 -28.30
N VAL A 387 -5.54 1.51 -29.45
CA VAL A 387 -4.66 0.50 -30.04
C VAL A 387 -3.35 1.15 -30.42
N LEU A 388 -2.23 0.50 -30.08
CA LEU A 388 -0.93 0.83 -30.64
C LEU A 388 -0.82 0.17 -32.01
N GLU A 389 -0.77 0.97 -33.06
CA GLU A 389 -0.45 0.47 -34.39
C GLU A 389 1.06 0.40 -34.57
N CYS A 390 1.54 -0.75 -34.97
CA CYS A 390 2.97 -0.99 -35.18
C CYS A 390 3.16 -2.06 -36.27
N ARG A 391 4.36 -2.15 -36.80
CA ARG A 391 4.70 -3.15 -37.81
C ARG A 391 5.02 -4.50 -37.19
N THR A 392 5.90 -4.51 -36.22
CA THR A 392 6.35 -5.76 -35.57
C THR A 392 6.47 -5.61 -34.05
N VAL A 393 6.11 -6.65 -33.33
CA VAL A 393 6.32 -6.77 -31.88
C VAL A 393 7.22 -7.95 -31.58
N PHE A 394 8.23 -7.74 -30.74
CA PHE A 394 9.14 -8.78 -30.26
C PHE A 394 8.91 -9.00 -28.77
N LEU A 395 8.68 -10.24 -28.37
CA LEU A 395 8.45 -10.68 -27.00
C LEU A 395 9.40 -11.81 -26.66
N SER A 396 9.92 -11.86 -25.44
CA SER A 396 10.77 -12.94 -24.98
C SER A 396 10.41 -13.35 -23.55
N ASP A 397 10.88 -14.52 -23.13
CA ASP A 397 10.88 -14.96 -21.72
C ASP A 397 9.49 -14.90 -21.06
N LEU A 398 8.49 -15.47 -21.73
CA LEU A 398 7.12 -15.55 -21.22
C LEU A 398 6.96 -16.60 -20.12
N HIS A 399 7.76 -17.67 -20.16
CA HIS A 399 7.77 -18.80 -19.21
C HIS A 399 6.37 -19.33 -18.86
N LEU A 400 5.54 -19.58 -19.89
CA LEU A 400 4.22 -20.19 -19.72
C LEU A 400 4.36 -21.59 -19.10
N GLY A 401 3.65 -21.86 -18.04
CA GLY A 401 3.79 -23.07 -17.23
C GLY A 401 4.27 -22.77 -15.81
N THR A 402 4.89 -21.62 -15.56
CA THR A 402 5.31 -21.19 -14.22
C THR A 402 4.20 -20.44 -13.49
N LYS A 403 4.32 -20.33 -12.16
CA LYS A 403 3.36 -19.56 -11.35
C LYS A 403 3.60 -18.04 -11.43
N ASP A 404 4.81 -17.63 -11.80
CA ASP A 404 5.25 -16.23 -11.75
C ASP A 404 5.07 -15.50 -13.10
N CYS A 405 4.80 -16.27 -14.18
CA CYS A 405 4.49 -15.74 -15.51
C CYS A 405 3.33 -14.74 -15.47
N LYS A 406 3.52 -13.57 -16.08
CA LYS A 406 2.53 -12.48 -16.21
C LYS A 406 1.67 -12.61 -17.48
N ALA A 407 1.11 -13.82 -17.69
CA ALA A 407 0.36 -14.16 -18.89
C ALA A 407 -0.89 -13.28 -19.14
N ASP A 408 -1.54 -12.79 -18.08
CA ASP A 408 -2.71 -11.92 -18.24
C ASP A 408 -2.30 -10.50 -18.65
N GLU A 409 -1.16 -10.00 -18.18
CA GLU A 409 -0.55 -8.73 -18.56
C GLU A 409 -0.10 -8.77 -20.02
N CYS A 410 0.64 -9.80 -20.44
CA CYS A 410 1.04 -10.02 -21.83
C CYS A 410 -0.18 -10.10 -22.76
N ARG A 411 -1.22 -10.82 -22.35
CA ARG A 411 -2.47 -10.93 -23.11
C ARG A 411 -3.16 -9.56 -23.27
N ARG A 412 -3.13 -8.69 -22.23
CA ARG A 412 -3.68 -7.34 -22.33
C ARG A 412 -2.85 -6.46 -23.26
N PHE A 413 -1.54 -6.51 -23.14
CA PHE A 413 -0.64 -5.83 -24.07
C PHE A 413 -1.01 -6.19 -25.52
N LEU A 414 -1.04 -7.48 -25.84
CA LEU A 414 -1.38 -7.96 -27.19
C LEU A 414 -2.79 -7.57 -27.66
N LYS A 415 -3.76 -7.40 -26.76
CA LYS A 415 -5.11 -6.92 -27.12
C LYS A 415 -5.16 -5.45 -27.55
N HIS A 416 -4.24 -4.64 -27.05
CA HIS A 416 -4.13 -3.22 -27.39
C HIS A 416 -3.01 -2.94 -28.40
N VAL A 417 -2.49 -3.97 -29.05
CA VAL A 417 -1.50 -3.86 -30.13
C VAL A 417 -2.12 -4.39 -31.41
N ARG A 418 -2.02 -3.62 -32.49
CA ARG A 418 -2.28 -4.06 -33.87
C ARG A 418 -0.96 -4.10 -34.62
N ALA A 419 -0.48 -5.30 -34.94
CA ALA A 419 0.78 -5.52 -35.58
C ALA A 419 0.61 -6.43 -36.82
N GLU A 420 1.47 -6.29 -37.82
CA GLU A 420 1.53 -7.23 -38.96
C GLU A 420 2.24 -8.52 -38.53
N LYS A 421 3.20 -8.43 -37.61
CA LYS A 421 4.04 -9.53 -37.18
C LYS A 421 4.29 -9.54 -35.69
N ILE A 422 4.31 -10.72 -35.09
CA ILE A 422 4.73 -10.97 -33.71
C ILE A 422 5.87 -11.96 -33.71
N VAL A 423 7.02 -11.60 -33.13
CA VAL A 423 8.19 -12.46 -32.99
C VAL A 423 8.36 -12.83 -31.51
N LEU A 424 8.24 -14.11 -31.22
CA LEU A 424 8.45 -14.71 -29.89
C LEU A 424 9.90 -15.18 -29.83
N VAL A 425 10.74 -14.46 -29.08
CA VAL A 425 12.21 -14.61 -29.08
C VAL A 425 12.66 -15.57 -27.96
N GLY A 426 12.10 -16.77 -27.96
CA GLY A 426 12.47 -17.87 -27.06
C GLY A 426 11.84 -17.82 -25.66
N ASP A 427 11.93 -18.93 -24.96
CA ASP A 427 11.42 -19.18 -23.60
C ASP A 427 9.94 -18.83 -23.43
N VAL A 428 9.14 -19.18 -24.44
CA VAL A 428 7.69 -18.93 -24.43
C VAL A 428 6.97 -19.93 -23.52
N VAL A 429 7.30 -21.22 -23.65
CA VAL A 429 6.76 -22.30 -22.81
C VAL A 429 7.87 -22.86 -21.95
N ASP A 430 7.71 -22.80 -20.64
CA ASP A 430 8.67 -23.43 -19.71
C ASP A 430 8.42 -24.93 -19.60
N ALA A 431 8.95 -25.68 -20.56
CA ALA A 431 8.84 -27.13 -20.59
C ALA A 431 9.56 -27.78 -19.40
N TRP A 432 10.64 -27.16 -18.90
CA TRP A 432 11.36 -27.66 -17.72
C TRP A 432 10.55 -27.53 -16.44
N ALA A 433 9.85 -26.39 -16.24
CA ALA A 433 8.97 -26.23 -15.09
C ALA A 433 7.78 -27.21 -15.16
N LEU A 434 7.21 -27.41 -16.34
CA LEU A 434 6.10 -28.34 -16.54
C LEU A 434 6.53 -29.78 -16.27
N SER A 435 7.69 -30.21 -16.73
CA SER A 435 8.23 -31.57 -16.49
C SER A 435 8.52 -31.84 -15.00
N ARG A 436 8.77 -30.76 -14.20
CA ARG A 436 9.00 -30.82 -12.75
C ARG A 436 7.72 -30.67 -11.93
N GLY A 437 6.54 -30.77 -12.53
CA GLY A 437 5.24 -30.75 -11.83
C GLY A 437 4.56 -29.39 -11.70
N SER A 438 5.07 -28.35 -12.34
CA SER A 438 4.33 -27.08 -12.49
C SER A 438 3.03 -27.31 -13.27
N ARG A 439 1.99 -26.52 -12.94
CA ARG A 439 0.67 -26.71 -13.54
C ARG A 439 0.39 -25.67 -14.62
N TRP A 440 -0.06 -26.14 -15.78
CA TRP A 440 -0.63 -25.27 -16.81
C TRP A 440 -1.94 -24.63 -16.30
N ARG A 441 -2.02 -23.28 -16.29
CA ARG A 441 -3.16 -22.54 -15.75
C ARG A 441 -4.03 -21.98 -16.86
N ARG A 442 -5.31 -21.71 -16.57
CA ARG A 442 -6.25 -21.09 -17.52
C ARG A 442 -5.74 -19.79 -18.14
N ARG A 443 -4.96 -18.98 -17.42
CA ARG A 443 -4.37 -17.73 -17.94
C ARG A 443 -3.37 -18.01 -19.08
N HIS A 444 -2.59 -19.08 -19.01
CA HIS A 444 -1.67 -19.48 -20.09
C HIS A 444 -2.45 -19.86 -21.36
N THR A 445 -3.49 -20.66 -21.23
CA THR A 445 -4.39 -21.00 -22.35
C THR A 445 -5.07 -19.76 -22.96
N ARG A 446 -5.44 -18.77 -22.14
CA ARG A 446 -6.06 -17.51 -22.64
C ARG A 446 -5.08 -16.69 -23.47
N LEU A 447 -3.79 -16.63 -23.08
CA LEU A 447 -2.75 -15.95 -23.87
C LEU A 447 -2.55 -16.64 -25.22
N ILE A 448 -2.35 -17.97 -25.23
CA ILE A 448 -2.21 -18.76 -26.48
C ILE A 448 -3.43 -18.55 -27.39
N ARG A 449 -4.64 -18.62 -26.83
CA ARG A 449 -5.87 -18.33 -27.60
C ARG A 449 -5.90 -16.92 -28.18
N THR A 450 -5.30 -15.93 -27.51
CA THR A 450 -5.21 -14.57 -28.04
C THR A 450 -4.25 -14.49 -29.22
N LEU A 451 -3.11 -15.16 -29.17
CA LEU A 451 -2.19 -15.28 -30.31
C LEU A 451 -2.85 -15.98 -31.51
N LEU A 452 -3.52 -17.11 -31.28
CA LEU A 452 -4.25 -17.83 -32.33
C LEU A 452 -5.33 -16.96 -32.99
N LYS A 453 -6.11 -16.20 -32.20
CA LYS A 453 -7.10 -15.27 -32.75
C LYS A 453 -6.48 -14.17 -33.59
N LYS A 454 -5.32 -13.63 -33.21
CA LYS A 454 -4.60 -12.64 -34.00
C LYS A 454 -4.14 -13.22 -35.34
N MET A 455 -3.68 -14.45 -35.36
CA MET A 455 -3.34 -15.15 -36.60
C MET A 455 -4.55 -15.35 -37.52
N GLU A 456 -5.67 -15.83 -36.96
CA GLU A 456 -6.86 -16.17 -37.73
C GLU A 456 -7.69 -14.96 -38.17
N GLN A 457 -7.88 -13.98 -37.27
CA GLN A 457 -8.83 -12.87 -37.46
C GLN A 457 -8.16 -11.57 -37.92
N GLU A 458 -6.90 -11.35 -37.53
CA GLU A 458 -6.13 -10.14 -37.86
C GLU A 458 -5.04 -10.41 -38.90
N ASN A 459 -4.89 -11.67 -39.35
CA ASN A 459 -3.88 -12.13 -40.33
C ASN A 459 -2.43 -11.80 -39.90
N VAL A 460 -2.16 -11.87 -38.58
CA VAL A 460 -0.84 -11.57 -38.01
C VAL A 460 0.10 -12.77 -38.21
N GLU A 461 1.27 -12.53 -38.79
CA GLU A 461 2.33 -13.53 -38.87
C GLU A 461 2.97 -13.73 -37.50
N VAL A 462 3.05 -14.96 -36.98
CA VAL A 462 3.70 -15.28 -35.70
C VAL A 462 4.95 -16.11 -35.96
N LEU A 463 6.10 -15.57 -35.56
CA LEU A 463 7.37 -16.30 -35.55
C LEU A 463 7.70 -16.73 -34.12
N TYR A 464 8.02 -17.98 -33.93
CA TYR A 464 8.45 -18.55 -32.67
C TYR A 464 9.90 -19.02 -32.78
N LEU A 465 10.80 -18.38 -32.04
CA LEU A 465 12.19 -18.81 -31.92
C LEU A 465 12.33 -19.64 -30.63
N ARG A 466 13.08 -20.75 -30.70
CA ARG A 466 13.29 -21.57 -29.52
C ARG A 466 14.22 -20.89 -28.52
N GLY A 467 14.01 -21.09 -27.24
CA GLY A 467 14.93 -20.80 -26.15
C GLY A 467 15.42 -22.06 -25.43
N ASN A 468 16.08 -21.92 -24.32
CA ASN A 468 16.60 -23.04 -23.56
C ASN A 468 15.54 -23.74 -22.69
N HIS A 469 14.46 -23.06 -22.28
CA HIS A 469 13.35 -23.67 -21.53
C HIS A 469 12.34 -24.38 -22.41
N ASP A 470 12.37 -24.14 -23.70
CA ASP A 470 11.54 -24.81 -24.71
C ASP A 470 12.37 -25.56 -25.78
N ASP A 471 13.58 -25.98 -25.42
CA ASP A 471 14.54 -26.73 -26.24
C ASP A 471 13.97 -28.03 -26.82
N ILE A 472 12.96 -28.61 -26.20
CA ILE A 472 12.22 -29.79 -26.72
C ILE A 472 11.70 -29.54 -28.13
N LEU A 473 11.44 -28.29 -28.52
CA LEU A 473 10.97 -27.91 -29.84
C LEU A 473 12.04 -28.06 -30.91
N GLU A 474 13.33 -28.12 -30.56
CA GLU A 474 14.45 -28.21 -31.49
C GLU A 474 14.34 -29.40 -32.43
N LYS A 475 13.75 -30.51 -31.96
CA LYS A 475 13.53 -31.72 -32.76
C LYS A 475 12.54 -31.56 -33.90
N PHE A 476 11.75 -30.47 -33.86
CA PHE A 476 10.70 -30.21 -34.86
C PHE A 476 11.03 -29.01 -35.76
N LEU A 477 12.20 -28.39 -35.59
CA LEU A 477 12.57 -27.19 -36.36
C LEU A 477 13.28 -27.56 -37.68
N PRO A 478 13.07 -26.79 -38.77
CA PRO A 478 12.08 -25.73 -38.91
C PRO A 478 10.65 -26.27 -39.09
N PHE A 479 9.65 -25.56 -38.54
CA PHE A 479 8.25 -25.94 -38.60
C PHE A 479 7.36 -24.80 -39.10
N HIS A 480 6.39 -25.11 -39.97
CA HIS A 480 5.44 -24.13 -40.49
C HIS A 480 4.02 -24.67 -40.41
N LEU A 481 3.10 -23.89 -39.83
CA LEU A 481 1.68 -24.23 -39.75
C LEU A 481 0.83 -22.97 -39.91
N GLY A 482 0.26 -22.78 -41.10
CA GLY A 482 -0.47 -21.53 -41.40
C GLY A 482 0.38 -20.29 -41.20
N GLY A 483 -0.09 -19.33 -40.40
CA GLY A 483 0.65 -18.11 -40.05
C GLY A 483 1.74 -18.28 -38.98
N LEU A 484 1.95 -19.51 -38.43
CA LEU A 484 2.99 -19.80 -37.44
C LEU A 484 4.24 -20.34 -38.13
N LYS A 485 5.38 -19.69 -37.91
CA LYS A 485 6.70 -20.19 -38.30
C LYS A 485 7.56 -20.37 -37.07
N MET A 486 8.32 -21.49 -37.01
CA MET A 486 9.21 -21.78 -35.90
C MET A 486 10.65 -22.00 -36.39
N GLY A 487 11.62 -21.45 -35.64
CA GLY A 487 13.03 -21.51 -36.00
C GLY A 487 13.96 -21.32 -34.81
N LYS A 488 15.28 -21.39 -35.11
CA LYS A 488 16.34 -21.09 -34.09
C LYS A 488 16.76 -19.63 -34.11
N GLU A 489 16.79 -19.02 -35.28
CA GLU A 489 17.14 -17.63 -35.53
C GLU A 489 16.29 -17.07 -36.67
N TYR A 490 16.15 -15.76 -36.73
CA TYR A 490 15.41 -15.07 -37.79
C TYR A 490 16.06 -13.72 -38.09
N VAL A 491 16.27 -13.41 -39.36
CA VAL A 491 16.74 -12.07 -39.78
C VAL A 491 15.53 -11.21 -40.12
N HIS A 492 15.22 -10.27 -39.26
CA HIS A 492 14.18 -9.29 -39.46
C HIS A 492 14.69 -8.13 -40.34
N ARG A 493 13.91 -7.73 -41.33
CA ARG A 493 14.15 -6.52 -42.11
C ARG A 493 13.21 -5.41 -41.65
N ALA A 494 13.76 -4.41 -41.01
CA ALA A 494 13.01 -3.25 -40.56
C ALA A 494 12.53 -2.40 -41.75
N ALA A 495 11.52 -1.53 -41.52
CA ALA A 495 10.97 -0.68 -42.56
C ALA A 495 11.99 0.34 -43.10
N ASP A 496 12.98 0.73 -42.30
CA ASP A 496 14.10 1.59 -42.69
C ASP A 496 15.20 0.86 -43.49
N GLY A 497 15.00 -0.43 -43.79
CA GLY A 497 15.92 -1.29 -44.54
C GLY A 497 16.99 -1.99 -43.72
N ARG A 498 17.16 -1.64 -42.44
CA ARG A 498 18.13 -2.30 -41.53
C ARG A 498 17.75 -3.74 -41.25
N ARG A 499 18.78 -4.54 -41.02
CA ARG A 499 18.66 -5.98 -40.76
C ARG A 499 18.95 -6.27 -39.28
N TYR A 500 18.03 -6.90 -38.60
CA TYR A 500 18.18 -7.29 -37.20
C TYR A 500 18.16 -8.81 -37.05
N LEU A 501 19.20 -9.35 -36.47
CA LEU A 501 19.23 -10.77 -36.14
C LEU A 501 18.43 -11.02 -34.86
N CYS A 502 17.38 -11.85 -34.92
CA CYS A 502 16.57 -12.24 -33.78
C CYS A 502 17.03 -13.63 -33.31
N VAL A 503 17.48 -13.73 -32.08
CA VAL A 503 17.92 -14.98 -31.43
C VAL A 503 17.58 -14.93 -29.94
N HIS A 504 17.34 -16.08 -29.30
CA HIS A 504 17.11 -16.06 -27.85
C HIS A 504 18.36 -15.65 -27.08
N GLY A 505 19.52 -16.19 -27.40
CA GLY A 505 20.80 -15.83 -26.80
C GLY A 505 21.42 -16.90 -25.91
N ASP A 506 20.72 -17.99 -25.61
CA ASP A 506 21.17 -19.11 -24.76
C ASP A 506 22.47 -19.79 -25.24
N GLY A 507 22.75 -19.80 -26.55
CA GLY A 507 23.95 -20.40 -27.14
C GLY A 507 25.28 -19.73 -26.74
N PHE A 508 25.25 -18.61 -26.04
CA PHE A 508 26.44 -17.87 -25.57
C PHE A 508 26.71 -18.04 -24.09
N ASP A 509 25.97 -18.93 -23.43
CA ASP A 509 26.01 -19.20 -22.00
C ASP A 509 27.03 -20.29 -21.62
N SER A 510 28.23 -20.28 -22.16
CA SER A 510 29.27 -21.28 -21.82
C SER A 510 29.72 -21.26 -20.32
N ILE A 511 29.12 -20.42 -19.46
CA ILE A 511 29.51 -20.24 -18.04
C ILE A 511 28.31 -20.29 -17.06
N SER A 512 27.06 -20.44 -17.50
CA SER A 512 25.90 -20.09 -16.66
C SER A 512 25.18 -21.23 -15.93
N THR A 513 25.69 -22.42 -15.84
CA THR A 513 24.97 -23.52 -15.14
C THR A 513 24.80 -23.32 -13.63
N ASN A 514 25.36 -22.27 -13.00
CA ASN A 514 25.35 -22.15 -11.54
C ASN A 514 24.96 -20.79 -10.91
N HIS A 515 24.49 -19.76 -11.62
CA HIS A 515 24.40 -18.41 -11.02
C HIS A 515 23.04 -17.69 -11.12
N ARG A 516 21.93 -18.43 -11.16
CA ARG A 516 20.56 -17.88 -11.17
C ARG A 516 20.18 -16.99 -9.95
N TRP A 517 20.95 -17.07 -8.86
CA TRP A 517 20.72 -16.32 -7.61
C TRP A 517 21.34 -14.91 -7.59
N LEU A 518 22.21 -14.59 -8.55
CA LEU A 518 22.91 -13.28 -8.59
C LEU A 518 22.03 -12.14 -9.14
N ALA A 519 21.08 -12.44 -10.01
CA ALA A 519 20.14 -11.44 -10.51
C ALA A 519 19.09 -11.04 -9.45
N VAL A 520 18.76 -11.95 -8.52
CA VAL A 520 17.84 -11.70 -7.40
C VAL A 520 18.49 -10.84 -6.29
N LEU A 521 19.82 -10.85 -6.20
CA LEU A 521 20.58 -10.11 -5.16
C LEU A 521 20.81 -8.63 -5.48
N GLY A 522 20.65 -8.21 -6.73
CA GLY A 522 20.79 -6.81 -7.12
C GLY A 522 19.66 -5.90 -6.62
N SER A 523 18.49 -6.44 -6.32
CA SER A 523 17.30 -5.70 -5.86
C SER A 523 16.99 -5.85 -4.37
N LEU A 524 17.55 -6.87 -3.71
CA LEU A 524 17.46 -7.03 -2.24
C LEU A 524 18.63 -6.33 -1.58
N GLY A 525 18.37 -5.13 -1.19
CA GLY A 525 19.29 -4.12 -0.72
C GLY A 525 20.48 -4.55 0.12
N TYR A 526 21.53 -3.78 -0.03
CA TYR A 526 22.75 -3.72 0.76
C TYR A 526 22.53 -3.90 2.29
N ASP A 527 21.37 -3.47 2.82
CA ASP A 527 21.00 -3.60 4.22
C ASP A 527 20.75 -5.04 4.68
N VAL A 528 20.13 -5.87 3.86
CA VAL A 528 19.95 -7.31 4.15
C VAL A 528 21.30 -8.00 4.14
N LEU A 529 22.20 -7.60 3.25
CA LEU A 529 23.55 -8.13 3.17
C LEU A 529 24.36 -7.77 4.43
N LEU A 530 24.22 -6.55 4.93
CA LEU A 530 24.86 -6.10 6.17
C LEU A 530 24.28 -6.81 7.40
N MET A 531 23.00 -7.11 7.40
CA MET A 531 22.35 -7.85 8.47
C MET A 531 22.82 -9.31 8.49
N VAL A 532 22.82 -9.98 7.36
CA VAL A 532 23.37 -11.34 7.20
C VAL A 532 24.83 -11.39 7.60
N ASN A 533 25.63 -10.40 7.21
CA ASN A 533 27.04 -10.29 7.57
C ASN A 533 27.25 -10.17 9.09
N ARG A 534 26.38 -9.39 9.80
CA ARG A 534 26.41 -9.26 11.26
C ARG A 534 26.07 -10.58 11.97
N PHE A 535 25.00 -11.26 11.55
CA PHE A 535 24.61 -12.54 12.13
C PHE A 535 25.66 -13.64 11.88
N TYR A 536 26.17 -13.71 10.66
CA TYR A 536 27.20 -14.69 10.30
C TYR A 536 28.49 -14.48 11.09
N ASN A 537 28.93 -13.25 11.28
CA ASN A 537 30.12 -12.96 12.09
C ASN A 537 29.90 -13.16 13.59
N LYS A 538 28.70 -12.95 14.10
CA LYS A 538 28.34 -13.30 15.49
C LYS A 538 28.39 -14.81 15.73
N TYR A 539 27.93 -15.61 14.75
CA TYR A 539 28.06 -17.07 14.77
C TYR A 539 29.52 -17.52 14.65
N ARG A 540 30.33 -16.89 13.78
CA ARG A 540 31.76 -17.18 13.63
C ARG A 540 32.57 -16.84 14.89
N ALA A 541 32.31 -15.71 15.52
CA ALA A 541 32.91 -15.31 16.78
C ALA A 541 32.59 -16.30 17.93
N TRP A 542 31.34 -16.76 17.98
CA TRP A 542 30.92 -17.81 18.92
C TRP A 542 31.64 -19.15 18.70
N ARG A 543 32.04 -19.43 17.43
CA ARG A 543 32.83 -20.61 17.05
C ARG A 543 34.36 -20.38 17.10
N GLY A 544 34.81 -19.23 17.61
CA GLY A 544 36.24 -18.90 17.70
C GLY A 544 36.95 -18.69 16.35
N ARG A 545 36.17 -18.34 15.28
CA ARG A 545 36.73 -18.08 13.94
C ARG A 545 36.83 -16.58 13.68
N GLU A 546 37.87 -16.17 12.96
CA GLU A 546 38.13 -14.77 12.59
C GLU A 546 36.98 -14.17 11.75
N TYR A 547 36.88 -12.81 11.76
CA TYR A 547 35.90 -12.03 10.99
C TYR A 547 36.00 -12.33 9.49
N TYR A 548 34.85 -12.60 8.85
CA TYR A 548 34.75 -12.83 7.42
C TYR A 548 33.74 -11.86 6.80
N SER A 549 34.16 -11.04 5.82
CA SER A 549 33.30 -10.07 5.16
C SER A 549 32.54 -10.71 4.00
N VAL A 550 31.29 -11.10 4.24
CA VAL A 550 30.36 -11.60 3.21
C VAL A 550 30.11 -10.52 2.15
N SER A 551 30.06 -9.25 2.54
CA SER A 551 29.87 -8.12 1.62
C SER A 551 31.04 -7.96 0.64
N ARG A 552 32.29 -8.22 1.07
CA ARG A 552 33.49 -8.18 0.18
C ARG A 552 33.46 -9.33 -0.83
N ALA A 553 33.07 -10.52 -0.40
CA ALA A 553 32.96 -11.70 -1.28
C ALA A 553 31.89 -11.52 -2.36
N ILE A 554 30.79 -10.82 -2.02
CA ILE A 554 29.70 -10.53 -2.97
C ILE A 554 30.06 -9.38 -3.91
N LYS A 555 30.76 -8.32 -3.45
CA LYS A 555 31.25 -7.25 -4.34
C LYS A 555 32.15 -7.81 -5.46
N GLY A 556 32.98 -8.80 -5.17
CA GLY A 556 33.78 -9.48 -6.19
C GLY A 556 32.93 -10.21 -7.25
N ARG A 557 31.79 -10.79 -6.84
CA ARG A 557 30.88 -11.51 -7.76
C ARG A 557 29.94 -10.59 -8.55
N VAL A 558 29.56 -9.43 -8.01
CA VAL A 558 28.80 -8.39 -8.74
C VAL A 558 29.66 -7.82 -9.89
N LYS A 559 30.95 -7.60 -9.67
CA LYS A 559 31.88 -7.19 -10.74
C LYS A 559 32.00 -8.26 -11.84
N SER A 560 31.90 -9.55 -11.48
CA SER A 560 31.86 -10.65 -12.44
C SER A 560 30.54 -10.69 -13.24
N ALA A 561 29.42 -10.33 -12.64
CA ALA A 561 28.13 -10.25 -13.32
C ALA A 561 28.08 -9.11 -14.35
N VAL A 562 28.59 -7.93 -14.00
CA VAL A 562 28.72 -6.79 -14.94
C VAL A 562 29.65 -7.13 -16.10
N ASN A 563 30.81 -7.78 -15.82
CA ASN A 563 31.72 -8.26 -16.86
C ASN A 563 31.11 -9.38 -17.73
N PHE A 564 30.17 -10.16 -17.17
CA PHE A 564 29.45 -11.22 -17.90
C PHE A 564 28.48 -10.61 -18.92
N ILE A 565 27.69 -9.61 -18.53
CA ILE A 565 26.76 -8.91 -19.45
C ILE A 565 27.55 -8.29 -20.60
N GLY A 566 28.64 -7.60 -20.32
CA GLY A 566 29.49 -7.00 -21.38
C GLY A 566 30.04 -8.05 -22.36
N LYS A 567 30.53 -9.21 -21.88
CA LYS A 567 31.01 -10.29 -22.74
C LYS A 567 29.88 -10.95 -23.55
N TYR A 568 28.71 -11.08 -22.98
CA TYR A 568 27.52 -11.58 -23.65
C TYR A 568 27.11 -10.67 -24.82
N GLU A 569 27.07 -9.37 -24.58
CA GLU A 569 26.77 -8.37 -25.62
C GLU A 569 27.82 -8.35 -26.74
N GLU A 570 29.12 -8.45 -26.42
CA GLU A 570 30.20 -8.56 -27.40
C GLU A 570 30.09 -9.83 -28.28
N GLN A 571 29.71 -10.96 -27.68
CA GLN A 571 29.51 -12.23 -28.44
C GLN A 571 28.33 -12.14 -29.39
N LEU A 572 27.23 -11.54 -28.95
CA LEU A 572 26.06 -11.28 -29.76
C LEU A 572 26.36 -10.30 -30.90
N GLN A 573 27.13 -9.24 -30.61
CA GLN A 573 27.65 -8.33 -31.64
C GLN A 573 28.45 -9.09 -32.71
N GLY A 574 29.38 -9.93 -32.28
CA GLY A 574 30.18 -10.74 -33.21
C GLY A 574 29.34 -11.68 -34.08
N LEU A 575 28.20 -12.19 -33.55
CA LEU A 575 27.26 -12.98 -34.34
C LEU A 575 26.52 -12.11 -35.37
N ALA A 576 26.01 -10.93 -34.97
CA ALA A 576 25.31 -10.01 -35.85
C ALA A 576 26.21 -9.58 -37.04
N VAL A 577 27.46 -9.26 -36.78
CA VAL A 577 28.46 -8.92 -37.83
C VAL A 577 28.65 -10.10 -38.79
N ARG A 578 28.84 -11.32 -38.30
CA ARG A 578 28.97 -12.53 -39.13
C ARG A 578 27.75 -12.79 -40.00
N ARG A 579 26.55 -12.40 -39.56
CA ARG A 579 25.29 -12.50 -40.30
C ARG A 579 24.98 -11.27 -41.16
N GLN A 580 25.90 -10.31 -41.21
CA GLN A 580 25.73 -9.03 -41.93
C GLN A 580 24.45 -8.31 -41.50
N CYS A 581 24.22 -8.18 -40.19
CA CYS A 581 23.09 -7.51 -39.61
C CYS A 581 23.53 -6.22 -38.88
N ASP A 582 22.72 -5.16 -39.03
CA ASP A 582 22.96 -3.86 -38.40
C ASP A 582 22.60 -3.82 -36.91
N GLY A 583 21.85 -4.82 -36.49
CA GLY A 583 21.45 -4.96 -35.09
C GLY A 583 21.08 -6.39 -34.69
N ILE A 584 20.86 -6.56 -33.40
CA ILE A 584 20.43 -7.84 -32.80
C ILE A 584 19.28 -7.62 -31.83
N ILE A 585 18.29 -8.50 -31.85
CA ILE A 585 17.16 -8.52 -30.92
C ILE A 585 17.22 -9.84 -30.16
N ALA A 586 17.39 -9.77 -28.84
CA ALA A 586 17.59 -10.94 -27.99
C ALA A 586 16.64 -10.94 -26.76
N GLY A 587 16.65 -12.06 -26.03
CA GLY A 587 16.02 -12.27 -24.71
C GLY A 587 17.03 -12.77 -23.71
N HIS A 588 16.66 -13.81 -22.93
CA HIS A 588 17.48 -14.65 -22.07
C HIS A 588 18.04 -14.02 -20.80
N VAL A 589 18.58 -12.81 -20.85
CA VAL A 589 19.15 -12.13 -19.67
C VAL A 589 18.11 -11.39 -18.82
N HIS A 590 16.84 -11.41 -19.22
CA HIS A 590 15.70 -10.80 -18.51
C HIS A 590 15.85 -9.29 -18.21
N HIS A 591 16.72 -8.61 -18.93
CA HIS A 591 16.99 -7.19 -18.73
C HIS A 591 16.74 -6.43 -20.03
N PRO A 592 15.68 -5.58 -20.10
CA PRO A 592 15.40 -4.82 -21.30
C PRO A 592 16.52 -3.83 -21.58
N ALA A 593 16.98 -3.78 -22.83
CA ALA A 593 18.08 -2.89 -23.25
C ALA A 593 17.84 -2.35 -24.66
N ASP A 594 18.37 -1.16 -24.91
CA ASP A 594 18.49 -0.54 -26.22
C ASP A 594 19.80 0.26 -26.22
N THR A 595 20.88 -0.37 -26.70
CA THR A 595 22.24 0.18 -26.62
C THR A 595 23.00 -0.10 -27.90
N MET A 596 24.07 0.68 -28.16
CA MET A 596 25.01 0.38 -29.22
C MET A 596 26.18 -0.42 -28.64
N VAL A 597 26.49 -1.55 -29.26
CA VAL A 597 27.69 -2.35 -28.95
C VAL A 597 28.58 -2.33 -30.19
N GLY A 598 29.59 -1.46 -30.20
CA GLY A 598 30.31 -1.10 -31.41
C GLY A 598 29.37 -0.43 -32.43
N GLU A 599 29.31 -0.97 -33.66
CA GLU A 599 28.43 -0.50 -34.73
C GLU A 599 27.06 -1.23 -34.77
N VAL A 600 26.83 -2.22 -33.88
CA VAL A 600 25.63 -3.05 -33.86
C VAL A 600 24.67 -2.54 -32.78
N ARG A 601 23.42 -2.27 -33.14
CA ARG A 601 22.37 -1.94 -32.16
C ARG A 601 21.90 -3.21 -31.45
N TYR A 602 22.09 -3.25 -30.14
CA TYR A 602 21.61 -4.33 -29.28
C TYR A 602 20.29 -3.95 -28.63
N LEU A 603 19.26 -4.75 -28.88
CA LEU A 603 17.93 -4.65 -28.30
C LEU A 603 17.62 -5.92 -27.50
N ASN A 604 17.21 -5.79 -26.24
CA ASN A 604 16.74 -6.91 -25.46
C ASN A 604 15.27 -6.74 -25.09
N CYS A 605 14.47 -7.77 -25.34
CA CYS A 605 13.02 -7.74 -25.09
C CYS A 605 12.66 -7.76 -23.60
N GLY A 606 13.62 -8.07 -22.68
CA GLY A 606 13.33 -8.33 -21.27
C GLY A 606 12.51 -9.61 -21.09
N ASP A 607 11.59 -9.60 -20.12
CA ASP A 607 10.78 -10.78 -19.78
C ASP A 607 9.31 -10.42 -19.45
N TRP A 608 8.48 -11.46 -19.30
CA TRP A 608 7.10 -11.35 -18.80
C TRP A 608 6.91 -12.08 -17.46
N VAL A 609 7.93 -12.03 -16.62
CA VAL A 609 7.94 -12.50 -15.24
C VAL A 609 8.14 -11.33 -14.26
N GLU A 610 9.14 -10.47 -14.52
CA GLU A 610 9.52 -9.36 -13.66
C GLU A 610 9.41 -8.00 -14.36
N THR A 611 10.07 -7.81 -15.52
CA THR A 611 10.20 -6.52 -16.19
C THR A 611 8.97 -6.13 -17.01
N MET A 612 8.28 -7.10 -17.60
CA MET A 612 7.11 -6.92 -18.48
C MET A 612 7.39 -5.94 -19.60
N SER A 613 8.25 -6.30 -20.52
CA SER A 613 8.69 -5.45 -21.62
C SER A 613 8.60 -6.14 -22.99
N ALA A 614 8.65 -5.33 -24.02
CA ALA A 614 8.65 -5.74 -25.43
C ALA A 614 9.48 -4.77 -26.26
N VAL A 615 10.02 -5.22 -27.38
CA VAL A 615 10.53 -4.33 -28.43
C VAL A 615 9.44 -4.16 -29.49
N VAL A 616 9.21 -2.92 -29.91
CA VAL A 616 8.19 -2.55 -30.90
C VAL A 616 8.86 -1.85 -32.07
N GLU A 617 8.54 -2.27 -33.28
CA GLU A 617 8.89 -1.58 -34.51
C GLU A 617 7.67 -0.81 -35.06
N TYR A 618 7.82 0.47 -35.32
CA TYR A 618 6.78 1.31 -35.93
C TYR A 618 6.84 1.25 -37.44
N ALA A 619 5.84 1.84 -38.12
CA ALA A 619 5.75 1.85 -39.58
C ALA A 619 6.90 2.60 -40.28
N ASP A 620 7.55 3.53 -39.57
CA ASP A 620 8.71 4.30 -40.02
C ASP A 620 10.06 3.57 -39.81
N GLY A 621 10.05 2.37 -39.29
CA GLY A 621 11.25 1.57 -38.95
C GLY A 621 11.90 1.91 -37.62
N ARG A 622 11.38 2.89 -36.89
CA ARG A 622 11.84 3.19 -35.52
C ARG A 622 11.52 2.02 -34.60
N MET A 623 12.52 1.56 -33.84
CA MET A 623 12.36 0.54 -32.82
C MET A 623 12.50 1.14 -31.42
N GLU A 624 11.68 0.69 -30.50
CA GLU A 624 11.62 1.16 -29.09
C GLU A 624 11.42 -0.01 -28.15
N THR A 625 12.17 -0.04 -27.03
CA THR A 625 11.87 -0.95 -25.92
C THR A 625 10.77 -0.34 -25.06
N VAL A 626 9.62 -1.03 -24.99
CA VAL A 626 8.40 -0.55 -24.33
C VAL A 626 8.15 -1.34 -23.07
N LEU A 627 8.14 -0.66 -21.91
CA LEU A 627 7.69 -1.25 -20.66
C LEU A 627 6.16 -1.28 -20.64
N TYR A 628 5.57 -2.41 -20.27
CA TYR A 628 4.12 -2.59 -20.15
C TYR A 628 3.46 -1.48 -19.33
N LYS A 629 4.11 -1.06 -18.27
CA LYS A 629 3.67 0.02 -17.40
C LYS A 629 3.49 1.35 -18.18
N ASP A 630 4.46 1.74 -18.95
CA ASP A 630 4.45 3.02 -19.66
C ASP A 630 3.53 2.95 -20.89
N PHE A 631 3.48 1.79 -21.53
CA PHE A 631 2.52 1.50 -22.60
C PHE A 631 1.07 1.70 -22.14
N MET A 632 0.69 1.12 -21.02
CA MET A 632 -0.67 1.26 -20.50
C MET A 632 -1.01 2.70 -20.10
N LYS A 633 -0.02 3.47 -19.60
CA LYS A 633 -0.19 4.91 -19.34
C LYS A 633 -0.42 5.69 -20.63
N ARG A 634 0.42 5.47 -21.67
CA ARG A 634 0.27 6.13 -22.98
C ARG A 634 -1.11 5.90 -23.58
N LEU A 635 -1.62 4.67 -23.53
CA LEU A 635 -2.97 4.34 -23.99
C LEU A 635 -4.08 5.04 -23.19
N ALA A 636 -3.88 5.22 -21.89
CA ALA A 636 -4.87 5.85 -21.02
C ALA A 636 -5.00 7.36 -21.22
N TYR A 637 -3.91 8.03 -21.53
CA TYR A 637 -3.87 9.50 -21.67
C TYR A 637 -4.04 9.99 -23.11
N GLY A 638 -4.32 9.11 -24.07
CA GLY A 638 -4.67 9.51 -25.45
C GLY A 638 -3.54 10.11 -26.28
N SER A 639 -2.27 10.00 -25.87
CA SER A 639 -1.12 10.48 -26.62
C SER A 639 -0.55 9.39 -27.57
N CYS A 640 -1.38 8.90 -28.48
CA CYS A 640 -0.94 8.13 -29.63
C CYS A 640 -0.97 9.04 -30.87
N GLY A 641 -0.07 10.02 -30.93
CA GLY A 641 0.07 10.88 -32.10
C GLY A 641 1.26 11.82 -31.95
N ALA A 642 2.25 11.65 -32.82
CA ALA A 642 3.36 12.55 -33.17
C ALA A 642 4.33 12.93 -32.04
N GLY A 643 5.59 12.58 -32.27
CA GLY A 643 6.75 12.89 -31.43
C GLY A 643 6.89 14.37 -31.14
N THR A 644 7.03 14.65 -29.85
CA THR A 644 7.76 15.81 -29.35
C THR A 644 9.02 15.29 -28.68
N GLN A 645 10.16 15.65 -29.22
CA GLN A 645 11.46 15.46 -28.58
C GLN A 645 11.48 16.17 -27.23
N PRO A 646 12.12 15.64 -26.20
CA PRO A 646 12.48 16.45 -25.05
C PRO A 646 13.59 17.41 -25.47
N GLU A 647 13.31 18.70 -25.34
CA GLU A 647 14.32 19.75 -25.48
C GLU A 647 15.46 19.50 -24.47
N SER A 648 16.66 19.38 -24.98
CA SER A 648 17.89 19.39 -24.21
C SER A 648 18.02 20.78 -23.56
N SER A 649 17.84 20.86 -22.25
CA SER A 649 18.23 22.03 -21.47
C SER A 649 19.75 22.12 -21.44
N SER A 650 20.29 22.97 -22.32
CA SER A 650 21.66 23.47 -22.23
C SER A 650 21.82 24.27 -20.94
N CYS A 651 22.59 23.76 -19.99
CA CYS A 651 23.20 24.59 -18.97
C CYS A 651 24.20 25.53 -19.61
N GLY A 652 23.85 26.82 -19.68
CA GLY A 652 24.81 27.87 -19.96
C GLY A 652 25.66 28.15 -18.72
N GLU A 653 26.95 27.95 -18.86
CA GLU A 653 27.96 28.56 -17.99
C GLU A 653 27.87 30.08 -18.10
N ALA A 654 27.84 30.74 -16.98
CA ALA A 654 28.14 32.17 -16.88
C ALA A 654 28.98 32.42 -15.62
N SER A 655 30.22 32.70 -15.89
CA SER A 655 31.24 33.48 -15.17
C SER A 655 30.98 33.86 -13.70
#